data_350448cc588aa5c8ef5dfb8bfea43306
#
_entry.id   350448cc588aa5c8ef5dfb8bfea43306
#
_cell.length_a   1.000
_cell.length_b   1.000
_cell.length_c   1.000
_cell.angle_alpha   90.00
_cell.angle_beta   90.00
_cell.angle_gamma   90.00
#
_symmetry.space_group_name_H-M   'P 1'
#
loop_
_entity.id
_entity.type
_entity.pdbx_description
1 polymer ?
#
loop_
_entity_poly.entity_id
_entity_poly.type
_entity_poly.pdbx_seq_one_letter_code
_entity_poly.pdbx_strand_id
1 'polypeptide(L)'
;MNKKLLKGKIMNIKRIIVLVLISASSGLLCAQRKTVNMSDRYGILTVTPLDKYTGAASLLKTNGVRSLTDVSYGDGFGGVSQKIHVGITPQGKDLTESYEYNSLGNLQSRTLPVPVLSEGASGNYKQILKSAQEYYGHSNVCSRFAYEASHRSLLLKEFGVGDEWTGKAVSKKYSCNLESIPAQRCKRYLVSAGGELVESDSPYADGSLRGIRSEDEDGNMHWEFYNSENQLVLSRILDGDTFFDTYFVYDEYGNLVFVLPPGYQDHPDLDLYAYIYRYDYLDRLVYKKLPGCSPSYLVYDAVHRLFFSQDGCQRNDSLWSFFVYDVYGRVVVEGECGNSDKHVRTAGETVVLGTLMEGDTGLAYSGYQSSSDLVDPCVYVVNYYDTYDFRTRNGFSAYNFPEGTVSAIGNLTGSILCTHGSSGFIYSADYYDINKRIVKSLSSRVNGGMDTYATEYSFQGSPLSVLHTHTDSSGYSLTERYTYTYDHSSRLTRVSHQYDNNPSVLLLEHAYDELGRLQTDKLDNGIYATDYAYNIRNWLTSIEGSKFSQSLHYTDGLGVPCYNGNISSMTWKSGAGATPRGYKFSYDRLGRLTDAEYGEGPSLSVNTNRFNEQVTGYDKMGNILGLKRYGQTSATGYDVIDDLSLSYAGNRLKKVTDRSTTPAFNNGFEFKDGIDLSTEYEYDENGNLTKDLNKNKTAIQYNCLNLPSRVMFANGNSISYLYDAAGRKLRTVHVLEGDSVITDYCGNVVYENGVPQILLTEVGYVSLTDGQYHYNLKDHQGNNRVVVDEEGAVEEVNDYYAFGGLMQQVPGRASSLISIMARSWIVKVGWAGMIMERGCMMLH
;
A
#
# COMPACT_ATOMS: atom_id res chain seq x y z
N MET A 1 -26.42 50.77 52.30
CA MET A 1 -27.68 50.89 51.54
C MET A 1 -27.73 49.83 50.44
N ASN A 2 -28.77 48.98 50.53
CA ASN A 2 -29.32 48.04 49.57
C ASN A 2 -28.51 46.85 49.11
N LYS A 3 -28.43 45.87 50.01
CA LYS A 3 -28.54 44.43 49.68
C LYS A 3 -30.05 44.12 49.51
N LYS A 4 -30.63 44.30 48.35
CA LYS A 4 -31.97 43.74 48.00
C LYS A 4 -32.19 44.09 46.53
N LEU A 5 -31.90 43.13 45.69
CA LEU A 5 -32.46 42.89 44.33
C LEU A 5 -31.51 42.04 43.49
N LEU A 6 -31.47 40.79 43.83
CA LEU A 6 -31.10 39.71 42.88
C LEU A 6 -31.47 38.33 43.47
N LYS A 7 -32.74 38.24 43.92
CA LYS A 7 -33.44 36.94 44.00
C LYS A 7 -34.50 36.98 42.89
N GLY A 8 -34.06 36.70 41.70
CA GLY A 8 -34.95 36.59 40.55
C GLY A 8 -34.42 35.55 39.60
N LYS A 9 -35.05 34.37 39.61
CA LYS A 9 -35.03 33.36 38.58
C LYS A 9 -33.63 32.91 38.12
N ILE A 10 -33.05 31.93 38.83
CA ILE A 10 -32.20 30.96 38.20
C ILE A 10 -33.10 30.17 37.26
N MET A 11 -33.31 30.69 36.07
CA MET A 11 -33.77 29.90 34.95
C MET A 11 -32.64 28.90 34.63
N ASN A 12 -32.94 27.62 34.77
CA ASN A 12 -32.10 26.51 34.28
C ASN A 12 -31.94 26.66 32.77
N ILE A 13 -31.01 27.49 32.32
CA ILE A 13 -30.53 27.47 30.96
C ILE A 13 -29.42 26.40 30.94
N LYS A 14 -29.81 25.15 30.73
CA LYS A 14 -28.94 24.12 30.22
C LYS A 14 -28.48 24.60 28.86
N ARG A 15 -27.33 25.28 28.78
CA ARG A 15 -26.73 25.71 27.52
C ARG A 15 -26.20 24.47 26.81
N ILE A 16 -26.97 23.91 25.88
CA ILE A 16 -26.47 23.02 24.85
C ILE A 16 -25.64 23.91 23.93
N ILE A 17 -24.32 23.84 24.03
CA ILE A 17 -23.42 24.37 22.99
C ILE A 17 -23.38 23.31 21.90
N VAL A 18 -24.22 23.49 20.88
CA VAL A 18 -24.15 22.71 19.64
C VAL A 18 -23.11 23.39 18.77
N LEU A 19 -21.88 22.83 18.73
CA LEU A 19 -20.89 23.22 17.75
C LEU A 19 -21.17 22.41 16.48
N VAL A 20 -21.84 23.05 15.52
CA VAL A 20 -22.04 22.46 14.18
C VAL A 20 -20.77 22.70 13.39
N LEU A 21 -19.86 21.72 13.34
CA LEU A 21 -18.74 21.73 12.42
C LEU A 21 -19.24 21.29 11.04
N ILE A 22 -19.42 22.25 10.16
CA ILE A 22 -19.70 21.99 8.74
C ILE A 22 -18.34 21.93 8.05
N SER A 23 -17.94 20.75 7.59
CA SER A 23 -16.79 20.63 6.67
C SER A 23 -17.23 21.21 5.32
N ALA A 24 -16.92 22.48 5.09
CA ALA A 24 -17.27 23.19 3.87
C ALA A 24 -16.18 22.99 2.83
N SER A 25 -16.45 22.19 1.82
CA SER A 25 -15.98 22.45 0.46
C SER A 25 -17.02 23.39 -0.19
N SER A 26 -16.55 24.50 -0.75
CA SER A 26 -17.35 25.58 -1.31
C SER A 26 -18.26 25.10 -2.45
N GLY A 27 -19.56 24.96 -2.17
CA GLY A 27 -20.62 24.64 -3.13
C GLY A 27 -21.99 24.63 -2.47
N LEU A 28 -23.02 25.00 -3.19
CA LEU A 28 -24.43 25.02 -2.75
C LEU A 28 -24.92 23.63 -2.33
N LEU A 29 -25.49 23.51 -1.15
CA LEU A 29 -25.65 22.30 -0.36
C LEU A 29 -27.11 22.06 0.11
N CYS A 30 -27.67 20.83 0.11
CA CYS A 30 -29.03 20.45 0.54
C CYS A 30 -29.11 19.06 1.21
N ALA A 31 -29.70 18.84 2.39
CA ALA A 31 -29.65 17.59 3.20
C ALA A 31 -30.99 16.99 3.71
N GLN A 32 -31.17 15.67 3.80
CA GLN A 32 -32.35 14.96 4.36
C GLN A 32 -32.14 14.52 5.82
N ARG A 33 -33.06 14.77 6.73
CA ARG A 33 -32.91 14.60 8.17
C ARG A 33 -33.59 13.33 8.67
N LYS A 34 -32.82 12.48 9.38
CA LYS A 34 -33.31 11.66 10.50
C LYS A 34 -33.39 12.59 11.72
N THR A 35 -34.52 12.62 12.48
CA THR A 35 -34.62 13.37 13.73
C THR A 35 -33.59 12.86 14.72
N VAL A 36 -32.63 13.71 15.11
CA VAL A 36 -31.62 13.33 16.12
C VAL A 36 -32.17 13.77 17.48
N ASN A 37 -32.52 12.80 18.33
CA ASN A 37 -32.91 13.03 19.70
C ASN A 37 -31.66 13.19 20.56
N MET A 38 -31.11 14.40 20.65
CA MET A 38 -30.02 14.65 21.60
C MET A 38 -30.57 14.59 23.03
N SER A 39 -29.92 13.74 23.84
CA SER A 39 -30.20 13.72 25.29
C SER A 39 -29.71 15.02 25.93
N ASP A 40 -30.20 15.32 27.15
CA ASP A 40 -29.82 16.49 27.97
C ASP A 40 -28.33 16.57 28.38
N ARG A 41 -27.47 15.88 27.71
CA ARG A 41 -26.02 15.86 27.95
C ARG A 41 -25.30 16.85 27.03
N TYR A 42 -24.14 17.31 27.47
CA TYR A 42 -23.23 18.09 26.64
C TYR A 42 -22.73 17.24 25.47
N GLY A 43 -22.94 17.70 24.26
CA GLY A 43 -22.56 16.93 23.06
C GLY A 43 -22.26 17.81 21.86
N ILE A 44 -21.46 17.27 20.94
CA ILE A 44 -21.12 17.86 19.63
C ILE A 44 -21.88 17.05 18.57
N LEU A 45 -22.63 17.76 17.74
CA LEU A 45 -23.31 17.20 16.56
C LEU A 45 -22.55 17.63 15.31
N THR A 46 -22.09 16.66 14.55
CA THR A 46 -21.48 16.87 13.24
C THR A 46 -22.42 16.32 12.16
N VAL A 47 -22.76 17.14 11.18
CA VAL A 47 -23.62 16.76 10.06
C VAL A 47 -22.87 16.95 8.76
N THR A 48 -22.65 15.86 8.03
CA THR A 48 -22.01 15.85 6.71
C THR A 48 -23.08 15.61 5.65
N PRO A 49 -23.44 16.62 4.82
CA PRO A 49 -24.47 16.45 3.82
C PRO A 49 -24.03 15.57 2.68
N LEU A 50 -24.95 14.73 2.16
CA LEU A 50 -24.78 13.86 1.01
C LEU A 50 -25.39 14.43 -0.28
N ASP A 51 -26.26 15.46 -0.16
CA ASP A 51 -26.95 16.12 -1.29
C ASP A 51 -26.84 17.66 -1.17
N LYS A 52 -27.18 18.41 -2.25
CA LYS A 52 -27.14 19.89 -2.29
C LYS A 52 -28.09 20.53 -1.27
N TYR A 53 -27.70 21.59 -0.54
CA TYR A 53 -28.56 22.32 0.41
C TYR A 53 -28.43 23.87 0.33
N THR A 54 -29.40 24.58 0.82
CA THR A 54 -29.50 26.04 0.68
C THR A 54 -29.38 26.78 2.02
N GLY A 55 -28.38 26.45 2.83
CA GLY A 55 -28.03 27.14 4.09
C GLY A 55 -28.14 26.31 5.35
N ALA A 56 -27.35 26.65 6.39
CA ALA A 56 -27.18 25.87 7.63
C ALA A 56 -28.52 25.67 8.40
N ALA A 57 -29.45 26.59 8.32
CA ALA A 57 -30.77 26.47 8.95
C ALA A 57 -31.68 25.42 8.28
N SER A 58 -31.45 25.11 6.99
CA SER A 58 -32.20 24.08 6.27
C SER A 58 -31.68 22.68 6.59
N LEU A 59 -30.40 22.53 6.93
CA LEU A 59 -29.79 21.28 7.39
C LEU A 59 -30.44 20.72 8.64
N LEU A 60 -30.91 21.58 9.52
CA LEU A 60 -31.49 21.22 10.80
C LEU A 60 -33.01 21.03 10.77
N LYS A 61 -33.72 21.41 9.68
CA LYS A 61 -35.17 21.51 9.63
C LYS A 61 -35.89 20.77 8.49
N THR A 62 -35.23 20.24 7.48
CA THR A 62 -35.91 19.69 6.30
C THR A 62 -35.95 18.19 6.24
N ASN A 63 -37.17 17.63 6.15
CA ASN A 63 -37.41 16.27 5.67
C ASN A 63 -37.01 16.21 4.19
N GLY A 64 -36.09 15.38 3.80
CA GLY A 64 -35.81 15.07 2.41
C GLY A 64 -34.37 15.06 1.95
N VAL A 65 -33.37 15.23 2.83
CA VAL A 65 -31.96 15.35 2.40
C VAL A 65 -31.08 14.37 3.14
N ARG A 66 -30.29 13.59 2.39
CA ARG A 66 -29.38 12.61 2.98
C ARG A 66 -28.18 13.29 3.66
N SER A 67 -27.84 12.84 4.84
CA SER A 67 -26.65 13.29 5.58
C SER A 67 -26.09 12.18 6.45
N LEU A 68 -24.77 12.17 6.62
CA LEU A 68 -24.13 11.44 7.70
C LEU A 68 -24.18 12.31 8.96
N THR A 69 -24.53 11.71 10.07
CA THR A 69 -24.71 12.44 11.32
C THR A 69 -23.95 11.72 12.43
N ASP A 70 -23.02 12.44 13.05
CA ASP A 70 -22.22 11.96 14.17
C ASP A 70 -22.52 12.75 15.41
N VAL A 71 -22.71 12.07 16.53
CA VAL A 71 -22.93 12.70 17.84
C VAL A 71 -21.84 12.24 18.79
N SER A 72 -21.11 13.18 19.38
CA SER A 72 -20.12 12.91 20.42
C SER A 72 -20.57 13.54 21.73
N TYR A 73 -20.80 12.73 22.76
CA TYR A 73 -21.15 13.20 24.10
C TYR A 73 -19.89 13.31 24.96
N GLY A 74 -19.78 14.40 25.70
CA GLY A 74 -18.73 14.63 26.67
C GLY A 74 -19.00 14.03 28.05
N ASP A 75 -17.92 13.75 28.80
CA ASP A 75 -17.98 13.32 30.20
C ASP A 75 -18.12 14.46 31.19
N GLY A 76 -18.02 15.71 30.72
CA GLY A 76 -18.02 16.93 31.53
C GLY A 76 -16.63 17.42 31.94
N PHE A 77 -15.57 16.65 31.71
CA PHE A 77 -14.19 16.97 32.04
C PHE A 77 -13.31 17.16 30.79
N GLY A 78 -13.91 17.09 29.60
CA GLY A 78 -13.23 17.25 28.31
C GLY A 78 -13.00 15.94 27.56
N GLY A 79 -13.28 14.79 28.16
CA GLY A 79 -13.24 13.47 27.56
C GLY A 79 -14.54 13.16 26.78
N VAL A 80 -14.46 12.29 25.77
CA VAL A 80 -15.62 11.76 25.05
C VAL A 80 -16.18 10.56 25.80
N SER A 81 -17.41 10.66 26.30
CA SER A 81 -18.10 9.54 26.99
C SER A 81 -18.76 8.56 26.02
N GLN A 82 -19.21 9.05 24.86
CA GLN A 82 -19.89 8.24 23.86
C GLN A 82 -19.79 8.86 22.48
N LYS A 83 -19.58 8.02 21.45
CA LYS A 83 -19.70 8.37 20.03
C LYS A 83 -20.84 7.59 19.41
N ILE A 84 -21.63 8.25 18.58
CA ILE A 84 -22.78 7.66 17.89
C ILE A 84 -22.75 8.10 16.44
N HIS A 85 -22.67 7.15 15.53
CA HIS A 85 -22.87 7.34 14.11
C HIS A 85 -24.33 7.04 13.78
N VAL A 86 -25.13 8.07 13.56
CA VAL A 86 -26.61 7.96 13.50
C VAL A 86 -27.05 7.31 12.20
N GLY A 87 -27.75 6.18 12.32
CA GLY A 87 -28.35 5.48 11.19
C GLY A 87 -27.36 4.96 10.15
N ILE A 88 -26.09 4.76 10.49
CA ILE A 88 -25.02 4.44 9.53
C ILE A 88 -25.04 2.97 9.07
N THR A 89 -25.65 2.07 9.85
CA THR A 89 -25.68 0.64 9.52
C THR A 89 -26.56 0.38 8.29
N PRO A 90 -26.41 -0.75 7.57
CA PRO A 90 -27.25 -1.08 6.42
C PRO A 90 -28.76 -1.10 6.75
N GLN A 91 -29.13 -1.48 7.96
CA GLN A 91 -30.52 -1.50 8.44
C GLN A 91 -30.96 -0.15 9.05
N GLY A 92 -30.10 0.90 8.99
CA GLY A 92 -30.42 2.22 9.51
C GLY A 92 -30.37 2.34 11.03
N LYS A 93 -29.69 1.41 11.74
CA LYS A 93 -29.39 1.54 13.17
C LYS A 93 -28.20 2.49 13.36
N ASP A 94 -28.07 3.01 14.57
CA ASP A 94 -26.93 3.78 14.99
C ASP A 94 -25.78 2.84 15.38
N LEU A 95 -24.55 3.25 15.10
CA LEU A 95 -23.35 2.55 15.57
C LEU A 95 -22.78 3.34 16.74
N THR A 96 -22.71 2.71 17.93
CA THR A 96 -22.40 3.40 19.17
C THR A 96 -21.19 2.79 19.86
N GLU A 97 -20.26 3.64 20.31
CA GLU A 97 -19.12 3.32 21.17
C GLU A 97 -19.23 4.09 22.49
N SER A 98 -18.82 3.49 23.59
CA SER A 98 -18.78 4.13 24.91
C SER A 98 -17.43 4.04 25.57
N TYR A 99 -17.07 5.09 26.32
CA TYR A 99 -15.76 5.28 26.92
C TYR A 99 -15.91 5.48 28.43
N GLU A 100 -15.04 4.86 29.21
CA GLU A 100 -14.90 5.10 30.64
C GLU A 100 -13.51 5.61 30.97
N TYR A 101 -13.45 6.54 31.91
CA TYR A 101 -12.22 7.17 32.37
C TYR A 101 -12.00 6.88 33.88
N ASN A 102 -10.77 6.77 34.28
CA ASN A 102 -10.41 6.65 35.70
C ASN A 102 -10.49 8.03 36.38
N SER A 103 -10.26 8.06 37.69
CA SER A 103 -10.29 9.29 38.50
C SER A 103 -9.26 10.36 38.12
N LEU A 104 -8.24 9.98 37.34
CA LEU A 104 -7.20 10.88 36.83
C LEU A 104 -7.49 11.37 35.39
N GLY A 105 -8.65 11.01 34.83
CA GLY A 105 -9.03 11.39 33.47
C GLY A 105 -8.40 10.53 32.35
N ASN A 106 -7.74 9.41 32.67
CA ASN A 106 -7.18 8.51 31.68
C ASN A 106 -8.26 7.52 31.20
N LEU A 107 -8.27 7.20 29.92
CA LEU A 107 -9.19 6.22 29.32
C LEU A 107 -8.95 4.84 29.96
N GLN A 108 -9.96 4.33 30.68
CA GLN A 108 -9.88 3.03 31.35
C GLN A 108 -10.43 1.91 30.49
N SER A 109 -11.55 2.16 29.79
CA SER A 109 -12.14 1.20 28.86
C SER A 109 -12.85 1.88 27.70
N ARG A 110 -12.90 1.16 26.57
CA ARG A 110 -13.66 1.52 25.37
C ARG A 110 -14.38 0.29 24.86
N THR A 111 -15.71 0.38 24.69
CA THR A 111 -16.47 -0.70 24.07
C THR A 111 -16.21 -0.77 22.59
N LEU A 112 -16.33 -1.96 21.99
CA LEU A 112 -16.47 -2.06 20.55
C LEU A 112 -17.74 -1.32 20.06
N PRO A 113 -17.74 -0.84 18.80
CA PRO A 113 -18.92 -0.26 18.19
C PRO A 113 -20.04 -1.29 18.11
N VAL A 114 -21.26 -0.92 18.51
CA VAL A 114 -22.41 -1.81 18.50
C VAL A 114 -23.61 -1.17 17.83
N PRO A 115 -24.35 -1.90 16.95
CA PRO A 115 -25.56 -1.39 16.33
C PRO A 115 -26.71 -1.31 17.33
N VAL A 116 -27.25 -0.12 17.55
CA VAL A 116 -28.37 0.14 18.47
C VAL A 116 -29.40 1.06 17.82
N LEU A 117 -30.65 0.98 18.28
CA LEU A 117 -31.70 1.92 17.90
C LEU A 117 -31.74 3.04 18.93
N SER A 118 -30.98 4.11 18.76
CA SER A 118 -30.91 5.22 19.71
C SER A 118 -31.32 6.57 19.14
N GLU A 119 -31.45 6.67 17.81
CA GLU A 119 -31.74 7.93 17.11
C GLU A 119 -30.83 9.11 17.54
N GLY A 120 -29.57 8.77 17.85
CA GLY A 120 -28.55 9.71 18.33
C GLY A 120 -28.64 10.02 19.83
N ALA A 121 -29.56 9.45 20.59
CA ALA A 121 -29.66 9.64 22.04
C ALA A 121 -28.55 8.88 22.77
N SER A 122 -27.90 9.52 23.78
CA SER A 122 -26.88 8.85 24.61
C SER A 122 -27.51 7.74 25.46
N GLY A 123 -26.86 6.57 25.46
CA GLY A 123 -27.17 5.47 26.35
C GLY A 123 -26.35 5.48 27.65
N ASN A 124 -26.70 4.60 28.57
CA ASN A 124 -25.87 4.29 29.72
C ASN A 124 -24.75 3.34 29.28
N TYR A 125 -23.50 3.57 29.73
CA TYR A 125 -22.36 2.69 29.44
C TYR A 125 -22.68 1.21 29.64
N LYS A 126 -23.31 0.83 30.79
CA LYS A 126 -23.67 -0.55 31.09
C LYS A 126 -24.67 -1.16 30.08
N GLN A 127 -25.58 -0.35 29.54
CA GLN A 127 -26.51 -0.80 28.49
C GLN A 127 -25.80 -1.06 27.19
N ILE A 128 -24.93 -0.12 26.77
CA ILE A 128 -24.13 -0.27 25.56
C ILE A 128 -23.19 -1.47 25.67
N LEU A 129 -22.54 -1.64 26.83
CA LEU A 129 -21.71 -2.81 27.12
C LEU A 129 -22.51 -4.12 26.97
N LYS A 130 -23.70 -4.20 27.55
CA LYS A 130 -24.57 -5.38 27.43
C LYS A 130 -24.99 -5.64 25.98
N SER A 131 -25.39 -4.58 25.25
CA SER A 131 -25.73 -4.71 23.83
C SER A 131 -24.53 -5.19 22.99
N ALA A 132 -23.31 -4.73 23.29
CA ALA A 132 -22.10 -5.21 22.65
C ALA A 132 -21.85 -6.69 22.96
N GLN A 133 -21.99 -7.13 24.21
CA GLN A 133 -21.84 -8.53 24.58
C GLN A 133 -22.86 -9.43 23.86
N GLU A 134 -24.12 -8.99 23.78
CA GLU A 134 -25.18 -9.71 23.04
C GLU A 134 -24.90 -9.76 21.53
N TYR A 135 -24.41 -8.66 20.96
CA TYR A 135 -24.12 -8.58 19.51
C TYR A 135 -22.93 -9.43 19.10
N TYR A 136 -21.81 -9.34 19.84
CA TYR A 136 -20.58 -10.05 19.51
C TYR A 136 -20.54 -11.50 20.03
N GLY A 137 -21.41 -11.86 20.96
CA GLY A 137 -21.42 -13.18 21.61
C GLY A 137 -20.23 -13.44 22.53
N HIS A 138 -19.54 -12.39 22.97
CA HIS A 138 -18.35 -12.42 23.82
C HIS A 138 -18.58 -11.66 25.11
N SER A 139 -17.97 -12.10 26.20
CA SER A 139 -18.00 -11.39 27.48
C SER A 139 -17.00 -10.20 27.47
N ASN A 140 -15.88 -10.37 26.79
CA ASN A 140 -14.81 -9.37 26.68
C ASN A 140 -14.92 -8.55 25.39
N VAL A 141 -15.78 -7.54 25.38
CA VAL A 141 -16.08 -6.65 24.24
C VAL A 141 -15.48 -5.24 24.39
N CYS A 142 -14.56 -5.07 25.35
CA CYS A 142 -13.91 -3.78 25.61
C CYS A 142 -12.41 -3.88 25.51
N SER A 143 -11.78 -2.92 24.83
CA SER A 143 -10.37 -2.64 25.07
C SER A 143 -10.23 -2.02 26.46
N ARG A 144 -9.29 -2.48 27.27
CA ARG A 144 -9.05 -2.00 28.63
C ARG A 144 -7.61 -1.55 28.79
N PHE A 145 -7.41 -0.46 29.51
CA PHE A 145 -6.13 0.20 29.66
C PHE A 145 -5.75 0.27 31.15
N ALA A 146 -4.54 -0.16 31.48
CA ALA A 146 -4.00 -0.06 32.83
C ALA A 146 -2.82 0.91 32.83
N TYR A 147 -2.86 1.85 33.77
CA TYR A 147 -1.86 2.90 33.92
C TYR A 147 -1.09 2.75 35.22
N GLU A 148 0.10 3.35 35.26
CA GLU A 148 0.85 3.55 36.47
C GLU A 148 0.03 4.38 37.48
N ALA A 149 0.16 4.06 38.78
CA ALA A 149 -0.56 4.77 39.82
C ALA A 149 -0.02 6.19 40.11
N SER A 150 1.02 6.63 39.41
CA SER A 150 1.59 7.96 39.55
C SER A 150 0.85 9.01 38.70
N HIS A 151 1.11 10.30 38.97
CA HIS A 151 0.59 11.42 38.16
C HIS A 151 1.13 11.44 36.72
N ARG A 152 2.16 10.63 36.38
CA ARG A 152 2.67 10.49 35.01
C ARG A 152 1.68 9.77 34.12
N SER A 153 0.81 8.92 34.72
CA SER A 153 -0.24 8.16 34.01
C SER A 153 0.30 7.37 32.81
N LEU A 154 1.47 6.73 33.00
CA LEU A 154 2.08 5.94 31.93
C LEU A 154 1.25 4.68 31.67
N LEU A 155 0.98 4.39 30.39
CA LEU A 155 0.25 3.19 29.99
C LEU A 155 1.13 1.96 30.22
N LEU A 156 0.67 1.03 31.07
CA LEU A 156 1.39 -0.21 31.40
C LEU A 156 0.87 -1.42 30.63
N LYS A 157 -0.45 -1.49 30.42
CA LYS A 157 -1.07 -2.60 29.70
C LYS A 157 -2.26 -2.13 28.88
N GLU A 158 -2.38 -2.73 27.72
CA GLU A 158 -3.54 -2.64 26.84
C GLU A 158 -4.07 -4.05 26.60
N PHE A 159 -5.29 -4.33 27.07
CA PHE A 159 -5.99 -5.58 26.88
C PHE A 159 -6.90 -5.46 25.67
N GLY A 160 -6.75 -6.36 24.71
CA GLY A 160 -7.60 -6.43 23.54
C GLY A 160 -8.96 -7.05 23.84
N VAL A 161 -9.83 -7.03 22.82
CA VAL A 161 -11.16 -7.64 22.85
C VAL A 161 -11.10 -9.12 22.49
N GLY A 162 -12.15 -9.88 22.88
CA GLY A 162 -12.30 -11.32 22.64
C GLY A 162 -12.03 -12.13 23.91
N ASP A 163 -12.80 -13.19 24.09
CA ASP A 163 -12.69 -14.04 25.30
C ASP A 163 -11.37 -14.83 25.30
N GLU A 164 -10.84 -15.19 24.13
CA GLU A 164 -9.56 -15.87 23.92
C GLU A 164 -8.37 -15.00 24.35
N TRP A 165 -8.53 -13.69 24.34
CA TRP A 165 -7.51 -12.72 24.79
C TRP A 165 -7.66 -12.34 26.27
N THR A 166 -8.53 -13.02 27.01
CA THR A 166 -8.66 -12.78 28.44
C THR A 166 -7.33 -13.08 29.15
N GLY A 167 -6.72 -12.07 29.75
CA GLY A 167 -5.41 -12.18 30.38
C GLY A 167 -4.21 -11.90 29.46
N LYS A 168 -4.41 -11.84 28.15
CA LYS A 168 -3.40 -11.40 27.19
C LYS A 168 -3.41 -9.88 27.06
N ALA A 169 -2.26 -9.26 27.00
CA ALA A 169 -2.15 -7.81 26.89
C ALA A 169 -0.86 -7.43 26.20
N VAL A 170 -0.88 -6.38 25.42
CA VAL A 170 0.33 -5.64 25.07
C VAL A 170 0.79 -4.92 26.33
N SER A 171 1.96 -5.28 26.86
CA SER A 171 2.50 -4.69 28.08
C SER A 171 3.66 -3.75 27.80
N LYS A 172 3.77 -2.67 28.58
CA LYS A 172 4.88 -1.72 28.55
C LYS A 172 5.55 -1.61 29.91
N LYS A 173 6.87 -1.70 29.92
CA LYS A 173 7.69 -1.47 31.11
C LYS A 173 8.68 -0.35 30.85
N TYR A 174 8.64 0.65 31.70
CA TYR A 174 9.54 1.80 31.63
C TYR A 174 10.74 1.58 32.53
N SER A 175 11.93 1.86 32.02
CA SER A 175 13.20 1.66 32.70
C SER A 175 14.23 2.67 32.17
N CYS A 176 15.47 2.49 32.52
CA CYS A 176 16.62 3.18 31.93
C CYS A 176 17.61 2.14 31.39
N ASN A 177 18.63 2.60 30.65
CA ASN A 177 19.76 1.76 30.31
C ASN A 177 20.61 1.45 31.54
N LEU A 178 21.14 0.22 31.64
CA LEU A 178 22.04 -0.27 32.69
C LEU A 178 23.10 -1.18 32.07
N GLU A 179 24.37 -0.92 32.31
CA GLU A 179 25.45 -1.71 31.75
C GLU A 179 25.47 -3.14 32.31
N SER A 180 25.09 -3.29 33.60
CA SER A 180 25.06 -4.58 34.30
C SER A 180 23.98 -5.55 33.78
N ILE A 181 23.00 -5.07 33.00
CA ILE A 181 21.89 -5.87 32.49
C ILE A 181 22.04 -5.97 30.97
N PRO A 182 22.35 -7.16 30.38
CA PRO A 182 22.59 -7.30 28.95
C PRO A 182 21.49 -6.72 28.06
N ALA A 183 20.21 -6.95 28.40
CA ALA A 183 19.08 -6.43 27.66
C ALA A 183 18.94 -4.88 27.73
N GLN A 184 19.60 -4.21 28.66
CA GLN A 184 19.55 -2.76 28.87
C GLN A 184 20.88 -2.08 28.55
N ARG A 185 21.92 -2.83 28.23
CA ARG A 185 23.22 -2.30 27.84
C ARG A 185 23.13 -1.71 26.44
N CYS A 186 23.53 -0.44 26.27
CA CYS A 186 23.49 0.28 25.01
C CYS A 186 24.90 0.74 24.62
N LYS A 187 25.40 0.30 23.46
CA LYS A 187 26.62 0.86 22.86
C LYS A 187 26.43 2.35 22.58
N ARG A 188 27.50 3.08 22.59
CA ARG A 188 27.49 4.52 22.29
C ARG A 188 28.19 4.79 20.97
N TYR A 189 27.45 5.23 20.00
CA TYR A 189 27.95 5.72 18.71
C TYR A 189 27.86 7.24 18.66
N LEU A 190 28.87 7.87 18.06
CA LEU A 190 29.01 9.32 17.94
C LEU A 190 29.35 9.67 16.50
N VAL A 191 29.09 10.92 16.13
CA VAL A 191 29.53 11.51 14.87
C VAL A 191 30.72 12.40 15.17
N SER A 192 31.88 12.18 14.51
CA SER A 192 33.04 13.04 14.61
C SER A 192 32.77 14.40 13.94
N ALA A 193 33.62 15.41 14.23
CA ALA A 193 33.57 16.69 13.54
C ALA A 193 33.75 16.59 12.01
N GLY A 194 34.32 15.48 11.51
CA GLY A 194 34.43 15.18 10.08
C GLY A 194 33.23 14.44 9.51
N GLY A 195 32.20 14.16 10.34
CA GLY A 195 31.00 13.42 9.93
C GLY A 195 31.18 11.90 9.87
N GLU A 196 32.26 11.36 10.46
CA GLU A 196 32.54 9.92 10.49
C GLU A 196 31.93 9.27 11.72
N LEU A 197 31.52 7.98 11.58
CA LEU A 197 31.02 7.18 12.68
C LEU A 197 32.16 6.82 13.65
N VAL A 198 31.94 7.01 14.95
CA VAL A 198 32.87 6.62 16.01
C VAL A 198 32.11 5.78 17.03
N GLU A 199 32.58 4.53 17.27
CA GLU A 199 32.11 3.74 18.41
C GLU A 199 32.92 4.15 19.64
N SER A 200 32.23 4.57 20.70
CA SER A 200 32.89 4.96 21.96
C SER A 200 33.39 3.71 22.71
N ASP A 201 34.55 3.80 23.34
CA ASP A 201 35.11 2.73 24.23
C ASP A 201 34.18 2.38 25.40
N SER A 202 33.31 3.30 25.80
CA SER A 202 32.35 3.14 26.89
C SER A 202 30.92 3.18 26.37
N PRO A 203 30.03 2.29 26.85
CA PRO A 203 28.60 2.36 26.54
C PRO A 203 27.96 3.65 27.09
N TYR A 204 26.69 3.87 26.81
CA TYR A 204 25.94 4.94 27.46
C TYR A 204 25.95 4.76 28.97
N ALA A 205 26.24 5.84 29.71
CA ALA A 205 26.24 5.84 31.18
C ALA A 205 24.89 5.36 31.73
N ASP A 206 24.91 4.62 32.84
CA ASP A 206 23.69 4.12 33.47
C ASP A 206 22.70 5.23 33.77
N GLY A 207 21.45 5.02 33.38
CA GLY A 207 20.35 5.97 33.56
C GLY A 207 20.33 7.16 32.60
N SER A 208 21.26 7.24 31.62
CA SER A 208 21.27 8.34 30.63
C SER A 208 20.25 8.21 29.53
N LEU A 209 19.73 6.99 29.27
CA LEU A 209 18.70 6.73 28.30
C LEU A 209 17.40 6.26 28.97
N ARG A 210 16.26 6.73 28.48
CA ARG A 210 14.95 6.23 28.87
C ARG A 210 14.62 5.00 28.05
N GLY A 211 14.39 3.87 28.71
CA GLY A 211 14.03 2.59 28.07
C GLY A 211 12.54 2.28 28.17
N ILE A 212 11.97 1.80 27.10
CA ILE A 212 10.61 1.25 27.03
C ILE A 212 10.71 -0.19 26.52
N ARG A 213 10.26 -1.15 27.31
CA ARG A 213 10.09 -2.54 26.89
C ARG A 213 8.62 -2.76 26.56
N SER A 214 8.33 -3.13 25.36
CA SER A 214 7.02 -3.62 24.94
C SER A 214 7.03 -5.15 24.80
N GLU A 215 5.93 -5.79 25.17
CA GLU A 215 5.72 -7.23 25.02
C GLU A 215 4.32 -7.44 24.46
N ASP A 216 4.21 -8.13 23.33
CA ASP A 216 2.94 -8.40 22.65
C ASP A 216 2.15 -9.53 23.33
N GLU A 217 0.97 -9.88 22.79
CA GLU A 217 0.10 -10.93 23.33
C GLU A 217 0.72 -12.34 23.23
N ASP A 218 1.71 -12.54 22.37
CA ASP A 218 2.44 -13.80 22.18
C ASP A 218 3.76 -13.85 22.97
N GLY A 219 4.11 -12.75 23.67
CA GLY A 219 5.29 -12.65 24.51
C GLY A 219 6.55 -12.24 23.77
N ASN A 220 6.44 -11.72 22.54
CA ASN A 220 7.57 -11.16 21.82
C ASN A 220 7.97 -9.82 22.44
N MET A 221 9.28 -9.63 22.65
CA MET A 221 9.81 -8.49 23.39
C MET A 221 10.55 -7.53 22.47
N HIS A 222 10.20 -6.27 22.56
CA HIS A 222 10.84 -5.17 21.87
C HIS A 222 11.25 -4.08 22.86
N TRP A 223 12.49 -3.59 22.78
CA TRP A 223 13.04 -2.53 23.58
C TRP A 223 13.34 -1.31 22.71
N GLU A 224 13.01 -0.15 23.23
CA GLU A 224 13.36 1.14 22.64
C GLU A 224 14.07 1.99 23.68
N PHE A 225 15.20 2.60 23.32
CA PHE A 225 15.95 3.49 24.19
C PHE A 225 16.05 4.87 23.56
N TYR A 226 15.69 5.87 24.35
CA TYR A 226 15.61 7.27 23.93
C TYR A 226 16.60 8.12 24.74
N ASN A 227 17.25 9.09 24.09
CA ASN A 227 18.10 10.08 24.74
C ASN A 227 17.27 11.19 25.42
N SER A 228 17.95 12.19 26.02
CA SER A 228 17.33 13.34 26.68
C SER A 228 16.50 14.24 25.75
N GLU A 229 16.77 14.22 24.44
CA GLU A 229 16.07 14.96 23.40
C GLU A 229 14.87 14.18 22.82
N ASN A 230 14.56 13.01 23.41
CA ASN A 230 13.50 12.10 22.99
C ASN A 230 13.73 11.48 21.60
N GLN A 231 14.99 11.39 21.16
CA GLN A 231 15.37 10.70 19.93
C GLN A 231 15.59 9.21 20.23
N LEU A 232 15.14 8.33 19.35
CA LEU A 232 15.34 6.89 19.44
C LEU A 232 16.81 6.57 19.13
N VAL A 233 17.54 6.03 20.09
CA VAL A 233 18.97 5.67 19.97
C VAL A 233 19.15 4.19 19.62
N LEU A 234 18.32 3.33 20.20
CA LEU A 234 18.39 1.88 20.01
C LEU A 234 16.98 1.30 19.97
N SER A 235 16.72 0.52 18.92
CA SER A 235 15.61 -0.43 18.84
C SER A 235 16.19 -1.85 18.92
N ARG A 236 15.70 -2.67 19.85
CA ARG A 236 16.20 -4.02 20.14
C ARG A 236 15.07 -5.01 20.18
N ILE A 237 15.13 -6.04 19.35
CA ILE A 237 14.23 -7.20 19.43
C ILE A 237 15.01 -8.36 20.02
N LEU A 238 14.34 -9.18 20.83
CA LEU A 238 14.96 -10.31 21.52
C LEU A 238 14.35 -11.63 20.99
N ASP A 239 15.22 -12.51 20.49
CA ASP A 239 14.87 -13.90 20.16
C ASP A 239 15.80 -14.86 20.91
N GLY A 240 15.25 -15.52 21.93
CA GLY A 240 16.07 -16.28 22.87
C GLY A 240 17.08 -15.36 23.58
N ASP A 241 18.37 -15.69 23.44
CA ASP A 241 19.50 -14.89 23.93
C ASP A 241 20.11 -13.98 22.85
N THR A 242 19.52 -13.94 21.66
CA THR A 242 20.03 -13.17 20.51
C THR A 242 19.35 -11.80 20.45
N PHE A 243 20.18 -10.76 20.33
CA PHE A 243 19.72 -9.37 20.16
C PHE A 243 19.77 -8.97 18.68
N PHE A 244 18.68 -8.37 18.24
CA PHE A 244 18.55 -7.72 16.93
C PHE A 244 18.53 -6.22 17.16
N ASP A 245 19.71 -5.60 17.16
CA ASP A 245 19.93 -4.21 17.52
C ASP A 245 20.02 -3.32 16.30
N THR A 246 19.17 -2.31 16.23
CA THR A 246 19.28 -1.19 15.29
C THR A 246 19.61 0.07 16.04
N TYR A 247 20.80 0.65 15.79
CA TYR A 247 21.19 1.93 16.38
C TYR A 247 20.93 3.09 15.44
N PHE A 248 20.48 4.20 16.03
CA PHE A 248 20.23 5.47 15.36
C PHE A 248 21.22 6.49 15.91
N VAL A 249 22.04 7.08 15.04
CA VAL A 249 23.11 7.97 15.43
C VAL A 249 22.86 9.36 14.88
N TYR A 250 22.89 10.34 15.75
CA TYR A 250 22.55 11.73 15.45
C TYR A 250 23.79 12.62 15.55
N ASP A 251 23.83 13.69 14.77
CA ASP A 251 24.81 14.75 14.89
C ASP A 251 24.47 15.70 16.05
N GLU A 252 25.29 16.74 16.23
CA GLU A 252 25.11 17.74 17.30
C GLU A 252 23.89 18.66 17.06
N TYR A 253 23.33 18.68 15.83
CA TYR A 253 22.13 19.44 15.47
C TYR A 253 20.85 18.61 15.61
N GLY A 254 20.98 17.32 15.89
CA GLY A 254 19.86 16.40 16.04
C GLY A 254 19.43 15.71 14.75
N ASN A 255 20.18 15.84 13.68
CA ASN A 255 19.91 15.16 12.41
C ASN A 255 20.36 13.68 12.49
N LEU A 256 19.56 12.76 11.95
CA LEU A 256 19.90 11.35 11.86
C LEU A 256 20.97 11.13 10.78
N VAL A 257 22.20 10.78 11.17
CA VAL A 257 23.34 10.59 10.27
C VAL A 257 23.56 9.13 9.89
N PHE A 258 23.40 8.20 10.84
CA PHE A 258 23.56 6.77 10.58
C PHE A 258 22.38 5.98 11.15
N VAL A 259 21.96 4.95 10.40
CA VAL A 259 21.17 3.84 10.92
C VAL A 259 22.01 2.58 10.76
N LEU A 260 22.29 1.91 11.87
CA LEU A 260 23.15 0.74 11.97
C LEU A 260 22.28 -0.50 12.31
N PRO A 261 21.81 -1.26 11.32
CA PRO A 261 20.92 -2.40 11.55
C PRO A 261 21.65 -3.59 12.18
N PRO A 262 20.93 -4.67 12.54
CA PRO A 262 21.50 -5.82 13.26
C PRO A 262 22.69 -6.49 12.56
N GLY A 263 22.72 -6.52 11.23
CA GLY A 263 23.86 -7.08 10.48
C GLY A 263 25.17 -6.31 10.69
N TYR A 264 25.09 -4.99 10.85
CA TYR A 264 26.24 -4.14 11.16
C TYR A 264 26.87 -4.50 12.52
N GLN A 265 26.08 -4.94 13.49
CA GLN A 265 26.57 -5.28 14.83
C GLN A 265 27.48 -6.53 14.82
N ASP A 266 27.27 -7.44 13.87
CA ASP A 266 28.08 -8.64 13.70
C ASP A 266 29.26 -8.39 12.73
N HIS A 267 29.02 -7.57 11.71
CA HIS A 267 29.96 -7.25 10.64
C HIS A 267 29.99 -5.73 10.44
N PRO A 268 30.86 -4.97 11.10
CA PRO A 268 30.89 -3.51 11.04
C PRO A 268 31.42 -2.98 9.70
N ASP A 269 30.63 -3.19 8.66
CA ASP A 269 30.87 -2.69 7.31
C ASP A 269 29.77 -1.67 6.98
N LEU A 270 30.17 -0.38 6.91
CA LEU A 270 29.28 0.72 6.61
C LEU A 270 28.74 0.65 5.17
N ASP A 271 29.52 0.10 4.24
CA ASP A 271 29.09 0.03 2.85
C ASP A 271 28.00 -1.00 2.62
N LEU A 272 28.11 -2.15 3.29
CA LEU A 272 27.16 -3.26 3.11
C LEU A 272 25.90 -3.15 3.98
N TYR A 273 25.99 -2.50 5.17
CA TYR A 273 24.89 -2.56 6.13
C TYR A 273 24.31 -1.21 6.55
N ALA A 274 25.10 -0.12 6.53
CA ALA A 274 24.63 1.12 7.11
C ALA A 274 23.82 1.98 6.13
N TYR A 275 22.80 2.66 6.68
CA TYR A 275 22.21 3.84 6.03
C TYR A 275 23.00 5.06 6.49
N ILE A 276 23.39 5.92 5.54
CA ILE A 276 24.20 7.10 5.82
C ILE A 276 23.53 8.32 5.21
N TYR A 277 23.40 9.37 6.02
CA TYR A 277 22.84 10.64 5.63
C TYR A 277 23.80 11.77 5.96
N ARG A 278 23.82 12.81 5.14
CA ARG A 278 24.57 14.03 5.43
C ARG A 278 23.73 15.25 5.07
N TYR A 279 23.88 16.27 5.86
CA TYR A 279 23.10 17.49 5.77
C TYR A 279 24.01 18.68 5.53
N ASP A 280 23.48 19.72 4.92
CA ASP A 280 24.16 21.01 4.81
C ASP A 280 23.90 21.87 6.07
N TYR A 281 24.44 23.09 6.03
CA TYR A 281 24.30 24.04 7.15
C TYR A 281 22.86 24.57 7.38
N LEU A 282 21.91 24.23 6.52
CA LEU A 282 20.48 24.52 6.64
C LEU A 282 19.65 23.27 6.99
N ASP A 283 20.29 22.23 7.46
CA ASP A 283 19.68 20.92 7.79
C ASP A 283 18.96 20.25 6.62
N ARG A 284 19.37 20.54 5.36
CA ARG A 284 18.82 19.88 4.19
C ARG A 284 19.65 18.65 3.85
N LEU A 285 19.00 17.54 3.52
CA LEU A 285 19.65 16.30 3.12
C LEU A 285 20.37 16.46 1.78
N VAL A 286 21.69 16.42 1.77
CA VAL A 286 22.52 16.56 0.54
C VAL A 286 23.18 15.27 0.08
N TYR A 287 23.19 14.25 0.93
CA TYR A 287 23.77 12.95 0.66
C TYR A 287 22.97 11.85 1.35
N LYS A 288 22.63 10.79 0.62
CA LYS A 288 21.94 9.59 1.11
C LYS A 288 22.62 8.35 0.54
N LYS A 289 22.99 7.39 1.40
CA LYS A 289 23.52 6.09 0.99
C LYS A 289 22.69 4.98 1.61
N LEU A 290 22.24 4.06 0.80
CA LEU A 290 21.55 2.83 1.22
C LEU A 290 22.56 1.68 1.37
N PRO A 291 22.29 0.68 2.21
CA PRO A 291 23.13 -0.50 2.35
C PRO A 291 23.44 -1.18 1.02
N GLY A 292 24.72 -1.38 0.75
CA GLY A 292 25.19 -2.04 -0.48
C GLY A 292 25.07 -1.21 -1.75
N CYS A 293 24.50 0.01 -1.74
CA CYS A 293 24.34 0.87 -2.93
C CYS A 293 25.34 2.02 -2.91
N SER A 294 25.64 2.57 -4.08
CA SER A 294 26.33 3.85 -4.20
C SER A 294 25.47 5.02 -3.69
N PRO A 295 26.06 6.08 -3.16
CA PRO A 295 25.29 7.19 -2.60
C PRO A 295 24.54 7.99 -3.68
N SER A 296 23.46 8.66 -3.27
CA SER A 296 22.76 9.68 -4.04
C SER A 296 23.11 11.07 -3.48
N TYR A 297 23.30 12.05 -4.38
CA TYR A 297 23.55 13.46 -4.06
C TYR A 297 22.32 14.29 -4.40
N LEU A 298 22.03 15.30 -3.56
CA LEU A 298 20.91 16.22 -3.74
C LEU A 298 21.43 17.66 -3.68
N VAL A 299 20.98 18.50 -4.58
CA VAL A 299 21.37 19.90 -4.69
C VAL A 299 20.13 20.77 -4.75
N TYR A 300 20.10 21.81 -3.94
CA TYR A 300 18.94 22.68 -3.77
C TYR A 300 19.19 24.06 -4.36
N ASP A 301 18.12 24.70 -4.83
CA ASP A 301 18.15 26.08 -5.26
C ASP A 301 18.16 27.08 -4.07
N ALA A 302 18.25 28.37 -4.36
CA ALA A 302 18.33 29.43 -3.35
C ALA A 302 17.06 29.57 -2.48
N VAL A 303 15.94 28.98 -2.88
CA VAL A 303 14.69 28.94 -2.10
C VAL A 303 14.40 27.55 -1.56
N HIS A 304 15.44 26.72 -1.41
CA HIS A 304 15.44 25.41 -0.77
C HIS A 304 14.62 24.32 -1.48
N ARG A 305 14.38 24.43 -2.78
CA ARG A 305 13.76 23.38 -3.59
C ARG A 305 14.82 22.48 -4.22
N LEU A 306 14.57 21.19 -4.34
CA LEU A 306 15.47 20.24 -5.00
C LEU A 306 15.62 20.62 -6.47
N PHE A 307 16.83 20.99 -6.90
CA PHE A 307 17.10 21.33 -8.30
C PHE A 307 17.77 20.19 -9.05
N PHE A 308 18.81 19.58 -8.45
CA PHE A 308 19.48 18.44 -9.03
C PHE A 308 19.52 17.25 -8.07
N SER A 309 19.45 16.04 -8.61
CA SER A 309 19.80 14.82 -7.89
C SER A 309 20.64 13.92 -8.79
N GLN A 310 21.48 13.08 -8.16
CA GLN A 310 22.33 12.15 -8.89
C GLN A 310 22.45 10.85 -8.10
N ASP A 311 22.07 9.73 -8.67
CA ASP A 311 22.29 8.41 -8.13
C ASP A 311 23.62 7.77 -8.60
N GLY A 312 23.86 6.49 -8.20
CA GLY A 312 25.10 5.78 -8.55
C GLY A 312 25.26 5.51 -10.05
N CYS A 313 24.21 5.10 -10.73
CA CYS A 313 24.22 4.84 -12.17
C CYS A 313 24.40 6.12 -12.97
N GLN A 314 23.69 7.17 -12.60
CA GLN A 314 23.81 8.49 -13.24
C GLN A 314 25.24 9.07 -13.14
N ARG A 315 25.97 8.78 -12.03
CA ARG A 315 27.38 9.21 -11.91
C ARG A 315 28.28 8.56 -12.96
N ASN A 316 28.07 7.27 -13.25
CA ASN A 316 28.82 6.57 -14.28
C ASN A 316 28.60 7.18 -15.66
N ASP A 317 27.38 7.65 -15.93
CA ASP A 317 26.98 8.26 -17.19
C ASP A 317 27.17 9.80 -17.22
N SER A 318 27.67 10.38 -16.12
CA SER A 318 27.83 11.84 -15.94
C SER A 318 26.52 12.63 -16.10
N LEU A 319 25.40 12.04 -15.72
CA LEU A 319 24.06 12.62 -15.78
C LEU A 319 23.59 13.09 -14.40
N TRP A 320 22.65 14.02 -14.41
CA TRP A 320 21.91 14.52 -13.25
C TRP A 320 20.43 14.62 -13.58
N SER A 321 19.57 14.18 -12.70
CA SER A 321 18.15 14.55 -12.73
C SER A 321 18.01 16.02 -12.39
N PHE A 322 17.10 16.74 -13.09
CA PHE A 322 16.80 18.14 -12.81
C PHE A 322 15.31 18.40 -12.68
N PHE A 323 14.98 19.44 -11.89
CA PHE A 323 13.61 19.88 -11.61
C PHE A 323 13.50 21.39 -11.79
N VAL A 324 12.60 21.83 -12.67
CA VAL A 324 12.32 23.24 -12.93
C VAL A 324 10.95 23.59 -12.37
N TYR A 325 10.85 24.73 -11.69
CA TYR A 325 9.65 25.13 -10.94
C TYR A 325 9.02 26.39 -11.53
N ASP A 326 7.70 26.53 -11.43
CA ASP A 326 7.03 27.79 -11.66
C ASP A 326 7.17 28.77 -10.47
N VAL A 327 6.58 29.95 -10.60
CA VAL A 327 6.60 30.99 -9.55
C VAL A 327 5.88 30.57 -8.27
N TYR A 328 5.01 29.54 -8.31
CA TYR A 328 4.29 28.99 -7.17
C TYR A 328 5.01 27.80 -6.52
N GLY A 329 6.15 27.39 -7.05
CA GLY A 329 6.93 26.25 -6.56
C GLY A 329 6.44 24.88 -7.04
N ARG A 330 5.63 24.82 -8.10
CA ARG A 330 5.17 23.56 -8.71
C ARG A 330 6.18 23.13 -9.78
N VAL A 331 6.50 21.83 -9.85
CA VAL A 331 7.38 21.28 -10.89
C VAL A 331 6.70 21.38 -12.25
N VAL A 332 7.30 22.09 -13.17
CA VAL A 332 6.82 22.27 -14.54
C VAL A 332 7.61 21.48 -15.56
N VAL A 333 8.91 21.23 -15.33
CA VAL A 333 9.75 20.37 -16.18
C VAL A 333 10.63 19.51 -15.30
N GLU A 334 10.74 18.25 -15.66
CA GLU A 334 11.64 17.28 -15.04
C GLU A 334 12.34 16.48 -16.14
N GLY A 335 13.61 16.12 -15.90
CA GLY A 335 14.39 15.34 -16.85
C GLY A 335 15.80 15.03 -16.36
N GLU A 336 16.66 14.64 -17.28
CA GLU A 336 18.10 14.45 -17.05
C GLU A 336 18.91 15.39 -17.89
N CYS A 337 20.10 15.77 -17.40
CA CYS A 337 21.04 16.60 -18.11
C CYS A 337 22.48 16.25 -17.75
N GLY A 338 23.39 16.54 -18.68
CA GLY A 338 24.83 16.45 -18.46
C GLY A 338 25.37 17.78 -17.91
N ASN A 339 25.27 17.98 -16.59
CA ASN A 339 25.70 19.24 -15.99
C ASN A 339 27.19 19.23 -15.58
N SER A 340 27.88 20.32 -15.84
CA SER A 340 29.24 20.51 -15.33
C SER A 340 29.22 20.77 -13.81
N ASP A 341 30.29 20.38 -13.11
CA ASP A 341 30.50 20.66 -11.69
C ASP A 341 30.28 22.12 -11.30
N LYS A 342 30.57 23.05 -12.21
CA LYS A 342 30.37 24.49 -12.00
C LYS A 342 28.89 24.81 -11.82
N HIS A 343 28.03 24.33 -12.69
CA HIS A 343 26.59 24.59 -12.65
C HIS A 343 25.96 23.99 -11.40
N VAL A 344 26.38 22.76 -11.02
CA VAL A 344 25.91 22.09 -9.79
C VAL A 344 26.32 22.88 -8.54
N ARG A 345 27.57 23.38 -8.46
CA ARG A 345 28.05 24.15 -7.31
C ARG A 345 27.36 25.50 -7.16
N THR A 346 27.03 26.18 -8.28
CA THR A 346 26.36 27.49 -8.24
C THR A 346 24.83 27.41 -8.17
N ALA A 347 24.25 26.21 -8.27
CA ALA A 347 22.80 26.00 -8.20
C ALA A 347 22.16 26.59 -6.93
N GLY A 348 22.85 26.48 -5.78
CA GLY A 348 22.38 27.03 -4.51
C GLY A 348 22.33 28.56 -4.43
N GLU A 349 22.92 29.26 -5.38
CA GLU A 349 22.98 30.74 -5.43
C GLU A 349 21.86 31.35 -6.28
N THR A 350 21.12 30.54 -7.01
CA THR A 350 20.09 30.98 -7.96
C THR A 350 18.71 30.40 -7.63
N VAL A 351 17.64 31.16 -7.89
CA VAL A 351 16.28 30.67 -7.87
C VAL A 351 15.96 30.06 -9.23
N VAL A 352 15.61 28.79 -9.28
CA VAL A 352 15.30 28.09 -10.52
C VAL A 352 13.85 28.29 -10.90
N LEU A 353 13.61 29.00 -11.97
CA LEU A 353 12.26 29.27 -12.48
C LEU A 353 12.11 28.82 -13.94
N GLY A 354 10.98 28.15 -14.19
CA GLY A 354 10.48 27.89 -15.53
C GLY A 354 9.52 28.96 -15.98
N THR A 355 9.88 29.68 -17.02
CA THR A 355 9.00 30.66 -17.63
C THR A 355 8.35 30.09 -18.87
N LEU A 356 7.00 30.13 -18.92
CA LEU A 356 6.25 29.71 -20.09
C LEU A 356 6.31 30.80 -21.17
N MET A 357 6.89 30.46 -22.32
CA MET A 357 7.05 31.32 -23.47
C MET A 357 5.93 31.12 -24.50
N GLU A 358 5.71 32.07 -25.35
CA GLU A 358 4.83 31.91 -26.50
C GLU A 358 5.48 31.00 -27.57
N GLY A 359 4.65 30.17 -28.23
CA GLY A 359 5.07 29.25 -29.29
C GLY A 359 5.77 27.98 -28.79
N ASP A 360 6.24 27.16 -29.74
CA ASP A 360 6.90 25.86 -29.50
C ASP A 360 8.40 26.03 -29.31
N THR A 361 8.81 26.75 -28.28
CA THR A 361 10.21 27.01 -27.92
C THR A 361 10.54 26.42 -26.54
N GLY A 362 11.76 26.59 -26.06
CA GLY A 362 12.21 26.13 -24.73
C GLY A 362 12.56 24.65 -24.68
N LEU A 363 12.55 24.11 -23.46
CA LEU A 363 12.95 22.72 -23.19
C LEU A 363 11.99 21.74 -23.89
N ALA A 364 12.55 20.91 -24.77
CA ALA A 364 11.81 19.90 -25.54
C ALA A 364 10.52 20.44 -26.23
N TYR A 365 10.56 21.67 -26.73
CA TYR A 365 9.40 22.32 -27.38
C TYR A 365 8.17 22.49 -26.48
N SER A 366 8.36 22.40 -25.15
CA SER A 366 7.28 22.52 -24.16
C SER A 366 6.74 23.93 -24.00
N GLY A 367 7.48 24.93 -24.47
CA GLY A 367 7.28 26.35 -24.17
C GLY A 367 7.95 26.81 -22.86
N TYR A 368 8.42 25.90 -22.00
CA TYR A 368 9.13 26.29 -20.78
C TYR A 368 10.61 26.53 -21.04
N GLN A 369 11.12 27.67 -20.56
CA GLN A 369 12.53 28.00 -20.52
C GLN A 369 13.00 28.03 -19.07
N SER A 370 14.11 27.36 -18.77
CA SER A 370 14.73 27.41 -17.43
C SER A 370 15.53 28.71 -17.27
N SER A 371 15.49 29.31 -16.08
CA SER A 371 16.33 30.43 -15.69
C SER A 371 17.80 30.04 -15.46
N SER A 372 18.06 28.72 -15.29
CA SER A 372 19.40 28.16 -15.10
C SER A 372 19.82 27.35 -16.31
N ASP A 373 21.13 27.36 -16.59
CA ASP A 373 21.71 26.60 -17.69
C ASP A 373 21.64 25.11 -17.43
N LEU A 374 21.16 24.36 -18.41
CA LEU A 374 21.13 22.89 -18.43
C LEU A 374 21.93 22.44 -19.66
N VAL A 375 22.85 21.50 -19.47
CA VAL A 375 23.68 20.95 -20.55
C VAL A 375 22.98 19.73 -21.13
N ASP A 376 22.69 19.73 -22.42
CA ASP A 376 22.06 18.66 -23.19
C ASP A 376 20.83 18.04 -22.45
N PRO A 377 19.81 18.85 -22.08
CA PRO A 377 18.69 18.38 -21.29
C PRO A 377 17.80 17.40 -22.05
N CYS A 378 17.56 16.23 -21.47
CA CYS A 378 16.56 15.27 -21.90
C CYS A 378 15.33 15.39 -20.99
N VAL A 379 14.22 15.91 -21.52
CA VAL A 379 13.00 16.17 -20.74
C VAL A 379 12.16 14.90 -20.65
N TYR A 380 11.73 14.55 -19.44
CA TYR A 380 10.89 13.39 -19.16
C TYR A 380 9.45 13.76 -18.88
N VAL A 381 9.24 14.83 -18.11
CA VAL A 381 7.92 15.29 -17.71
C VAL A 381 7.80 16.78 -17.99
N VAL A 382 6.66 17.17 -18.58
CA VAL A 382 6.24 18.59 -18.62
C VAL A 382 4.83 18.68 -18.05
N ASN A 383 4.61 19.62 -17.12
CA ASN A 383 3.33 19.86 -16.48
C ASN A 383 2.84 21.27 -16.81
N TYR A 384 1.58 21.38 -17.24
CA TYR A 384 0.89 22.64 -17.47
C TYR A 384 -0.18 22.83 -16.42
N TYR A 385 -0.26 24.02 -15.86
CA TYR A 385 -1.19 24.35 -14.80
C TYR A 385 -2.08 25.51 -15.19
N ASP A 386 -3.23 25.64 -14.53
CA ASP A 386 -4.10 26.82 -14.53
C ASP A 386 -4.88 27.10 -15.83
N THR A 387 -4.29 26.88 -17.01
CA THR A 387 -4.88 27.19 -18.32
C THR A 387 -4.79 26.00 -19.28
N TYR A 388 -5.44 26.10 -20.43
CA TYR A 388 -5.41 25.09 -21.50
C TYR A 388 -4.72 25.60 -22.78
N ASP A 389 -3.89 26.62 -22.69
CA ASP A 389 -3.22 27.24 -23.85
C ASP A 389 -2.19 26.30 -24.52
N PHE A 390 -1.71 25.30 -23.78
CA PHE A 390 -0.81 24.26 -24.29
C PHE A 390 -1.42 23.41 -25.42
N ARG A 391 -2.76 23.36 -25.58
CA ARG A 391 -3.45 22.55 -26.58
C ARG A 391 -3.03 22.84 -28.02
N THR A 392 -2.60 24.05 -28.32
CA THR A 392 -2.17 24.49 -29.66
C THR A 392 -0.70 24.20 -29.94
N ARG A 393 0.05 23.70 -28.92
CA ARG A 393 1.48 23.43 -29.03
C ARG A 393 1.73 22.17 -29.84
N ASN A 394 2.97 22.05 -30.35
CA ASN A 394 3.44 20.87 -31.06
C ASN A 394 3.24 19.60 -30.23
N GLY A 395 2.77 18.54 -30.84
CA GLY A 395 2.38 17.30 -30.18
C GLY A 395 0.94 17.30 -29.69
N PHE A 396 0.50 18.28 -28.89
CA PHE A 396 -0.92 18.40 -28.50
C PHE A 396 -1.83 18.72 -29.69
N SER A 397 -1.37 19.54 -30.61
CA SER A 397 -2.14 19.92 -31.81
C SER A 397 -2.47 18.75 -32.75
N ALA A 398 -1.74 17.63 -32.64
CA ALA A 398 -2.06 16.39 -33.35
C ALA A 398 -3.32 15.67 -32.81
N TYR A 399 -3.75 16.03 -31.60
CA TYR A 399 -4.89 15.46 -30.91
C TYR A 399 -5.92 16.58 -30.65
N ASN A 400 -7.19 16.28 -30.81
CA ASN A 400 -8.24 17.28 -30.66
C ASN A 400 -8.65 17.47 -29.18
N PHE A 401 -7.79 18.14 -28.38
CA PHE A 401 -8.08 18.49 -27.00
C PHE A 401 -9.08 19.66 -26.94
N PRO A 402 -10.25 19.50 -26.30
CA PRO A 402 -11.26 20.55 -26.25
C PRO A 402 -10.83 21.75 -25.37
N GLU A 403 -11.52 22.87 -25.49
CA GLU A 403 -11.36 24.02 -24.62
C GLU A 403 -11.95 23.81 -23.24
N GLY A 404 -11.27 24.29 -22.19
CA GLY A 404 -11.79 24.24 -20.83
C GLY A 404 -12.87 25.27 -20.62
N THR A 405 -14.01 24.84 -20.09
CA THR A 405 -15.18 25.73 -19.83
C THR A 405 -15.23 26.27 -18.41
N VAL A 406 -14.44 25.70 -17.49
CA VAL A 406 -14.36 26.05 -16.07
C VAL A 406 -12.94 26.42 -15.71
N SER A 407 -12.76 27.40 -14.82
CA SER A 407 -11.45 27.81 -14.34
C SER A 407 -10.71 26.65 -13.66
N ALA A 408 -9.49 26.40 -14.13
CA ALA A 408 -8.61 25.35 -13.63
C ALA A 408 -7.47 25.89 -12.74
N ILE A 409 -7.55 27.15 -12.27
CA ILE A 409 -6.53 27.77 -11.44
C ILE A 409 -6.20 26.89 -10.22
N GLY A 410 -4.91 26.61 -10.04
CA GLY A 410 -4.36 25.75 -8.99
C GLY A 410 -4.30 24.26 -9.35
N ASN A 411 -4.82 23.85 -10.52
CA ASN A 411 -4.85 22.44 -10.94
C ASN A 411 -3.90 22.18 -12.11
N LEU A 412 -3.43 20.93 -12.19
CA LEU A 412 -2.71 20.40 -13.36
C LEU A 412 -3.70 20.22 -14.50
N THR A 413 -3.49 20.91 -15.63
CA THR A 413 -4.43 20.89 -16.77
C THR A 413 -3.96 20.04 -17.91
N GLY A 414 -2.65 19.84 -18.05
CA GLY A 414 -2.07 18.99 -19.08
C GLY A 414 -0.69 18.51 -18.73
N SER A 415 -0.25 17.43 -19.36
CA SER A 415 1.11 16.93 -19.20
C SER A 415 1.63 16.28 -20.47
N ILE A 416 2.98 16.27 -20.58
CA ILE A 416 3.73 15.48 -21.55
C ILE A 416 4.57 14.52 -20.75
N LEU A 417 4.49 13.22 -21.02
CA LEU A 417 5.32 12.17 -20.44
C LEU A 417 6.13 11.51 -21.57
N CYS A 418 7.46 11.51 -21.47
CA CYS A 418 8.28 10.79 -22.43
C CYS A 418 8.11 9.26 -22.25
N THR A 419 8.40 8.53 -23.31
CA THR A 419 8.44 7.06 -23.30
C THR A 419 9.89 6.59 -23.26
N HIS A 420 10.32 6.05 -22.10
CA HIS A 420 11.70 5.57 -21.91
C HIS A 420 11.97 4.34 -22.78
N GLY A 421 12.91 4.48 -23.72
CA GLY A 421 13.26 3.45 -24.68
C GLY A 421 12.76 3.74 -26.11
N SER A 422 12.09 4.87 -26.33
CA SER A 422 11.72 5.39 -27.65
C SER A 422 11.72 6.92 -27.64
N SER A 423 11.59 7.55 -28.80
CA SER A 423 11.45 9.03 -28.92
C SER A 423 10.01 9.52 -28.81
N GLY A 424 9.10 8.68 -28.26
CA GLY A 424 7.68 9.00 -28.16
C GLY A 424 7.32 9.80 -26.92
N PHE A 425 6.13 10.41 -26.95
CA PHE A 425 5.53 11.13 -25.83
C PHE A 425 4.06 10.75 -25.69
N ILE A 426 3.60 10.77 -24.44
CA ILE A 426 2.18 10.67 -24.09
C ILE A 426 1.69 12.06 -23.70
N TYR A 427 0.66 12.54 -24.35
CA TYR A 427 0.04 13.85 -24.14
C TYR A 427 -1.26 13.65 -23.37
N SER A 428 -1.50 14.40 -22.29
CA SER A 428 -2.74 14.30 -21.52
C SER A 428 -3.29 15.67 -21.16
N ALA A 429 -4.62 15.72 -20.98
CA ALA A 429 -5.31 16.91 -20.49
C ALA A 429 -6.47 16.51 -19.57
N ASP A 430 -6.58 17.23 -18.42
CA ASP A 430 -7.60 17.03 -17.40
C ASP A 430 -8.51 18.26 -17.29
N TYR A 431 -9.82 18.03 -17.30
CA TYR A 431 -10.85 19.05 -17.24
C TYR A 431 -11.63 18.94 -15.93
N TYR A 432 -11.86 20.08 -15.32
CA TYR A 432 -12.38 20.16 -13.96
C TYR A 432 -13.79 20.73 -13.89
N ASP A 433 -14.54 20.32 -12.88
CA ASP A 433 -15.77 21.02 -12.46
C ASP A 433 -15.44 22.16 -11.48
N ILE A 434 -16.49 22.86 -11.04
CA ILE A 434 -16.38 23.96 -10.06
C ILE A 434 -15.85 23.52 -8.69
N ASN A 435 -15.90 22.22 -8.39
CA ASN A 435 -15.37 21.61 -7.16
C ASN A 435 -13.95 21.08 -7.32
N LYS A 436 -13.29 21.39 -8.44
CA LYS A 436 -11.93 20.92 -8.81
C LYS A 436 -11.81 19.40 -8.95
N ARG A 437 -12.89 18.70 -9.33
CA ARG A 437 -12.87 17.27 -9.64
C ARG A 437 -12.69 17.08 -11.14
N ILE A 438 -11.93 16.07 -11.56
CA ILE A 438 -11.69 15.75 -12.96
C ILE A 438 -12.96 15.14 -13.56
N VAL A 439 -13.70 15.91 -14.37
CA VAL A 439 -14.90 15.45 -15.06
C VAL A 439 -14.61 14.89 -16.45
N LYS A 440 -13.47 15.21 -17.02
CA LYS A 440 -13.01 14.65 -18.28
C LYS A 440 -11.48 14.59 -18.29
N SER A 441 -10.94 13.45 -18.71
CA SER A 441 -9.50 13.24 -18.91
C SER A 441 -9.28 12.66 -20.30
N LEU A 442 -8.29 13.19 -21.02
CA LEU A 442 -7.86 12.67 -22.32
C LEU A 442 -6.38 12.32 -22.27
N SER A 443 -5.99 11.22 -22.90
CA SER A 443 -4.59 10.82 -22.95
C SER A 443 -4.30 10.07 -24.25
N SER A 444 -3.25 10.49 -24.97
CA SER A 444 -2.76 9.71 -26.10
C SER A 444 -2.17 8.37 -25.64
N ARG A 445 -2.07 7.40 -26.56
CA ARG A 445 -1.60 6.03 -26.28
C ARG A 445 -0.40 5.64 -27.15
N VAL A 446 0.35 4.64 -26.70
CA VAL A 446 1.55 4.14 -27.37
C VAL A 446 1.27 3.61 -28.79
N ASN A 447 0.06 3.15 -29.08
CA ASN A 447 -0.40 2.69 -30.38
C ASN A 447 -0.89 3.85 -31.30
N GLY A 448 -0.65 5.11 -30.90
CA GLY A 448 -1.08 6.31 -31.64
C GLY A 448 -2.55 6.66 -31.46
N GLY A 449 -3.26 5.97 -30.58
CA GLY A 449 -4.66 6.23 -30.25
C GLY A 449 -4.85 7.23 -29.12
N MET A 450 -6.11 7.33 -28.64
CA MET A 450 -6.54 8.25 -27.61
C MET A 450 -7.54 7.56 -26.67
N ASP A 451 -7.37 7.76 -25.38
CA ASP A 451 -8.38 7.45 -24.37
C ASP A 451 -9.04 8.73 -23.88
N THR A 452 -10.35 8.66 -23.74
CA THR A 452 -11.16 9.73 -23.15
C THR A 452 -12.00 9.13 -22.03
N TYR A 453 -11.85 9.67 -20.81
CA TYR A 453 -12.69 9.34 -19.67
C TYR A 453 -13.59 10.53 -19.36
N ALA A 454 -14.90 10.30 -19.22
CA ALA A 454 -15.86 11.30 -18.74
C ALA A 454 -16.53 10.76 -17.47
N THR A 455 -16.40 11.49 -16.36
CA THR A 455 -16.89 11.06 -15.05
C THR A 455 -17.97 11.98 -14.54
N GLU A 456 -19.10 11.40 -14.16
CA GLU A 456 -20.16 12.07 -13.42
C GLU A 456 -20.03 11.75 -11.93
N TYR A 457 -20.14 12.77 -11.11
CA TYR A 457 -19.95 12.63 -9.66
C TYR A 457 -21.23 12.87 -8.88
N SER A 458 -21.37 12.17 -7.77
CA SER A 458 -22.28 12.54 -6.71
C SER A 458 -21.88 13.90 -6.12
N PHE A 459 -22.75 14.47 -5.31
CA PHE A 459 -22.44 15.71 -4.58
C PHE A 459 -21.14 15.60 -3.76
N GLN A 460 -20.89 14.47 -3.13
CA GLN A 460 -19.70 14.24 -2.27
C GLN A 460 -18.43 13.93 -3.04
N GLY A 461 -18.51 13.66 -4.32
CA GLY A 461 -17.35 13.29 -5.14
C GLY A 461 -17.21 11.80 -5.43
N SER A 462 -18.17 10.96 -5.05
CA SER A 462 -18.17 9.56 -5.51
C SER A 462 -18.58 9.49 -6.98
N PRO A 463 -17.91 8.71 -7.85
CA PRO A 463 -18.30 8.56 -9.23
C PRO A 463 -19.67 7.87 -9.33
N LEU A 464 -20.56 8.39 -10.18
CA LEU A 464 -21.87 7.80 -10.49
C LEU A 464 -21.83 7.08 -11.83
N SER A 465 -21.09 7.64 -12.78
CA SER A 465 -20.87 7.05 -14.11
C SER A 465 -19.48 7.44 -14.60
N VAL A 466 -18.80 6.48 -15.20
CA VAL A 466 -17.54 6.69 -15.94
C VAL A 466 -17.77 6.18 -17.35
N LEU A 467 -17.68 7.07 -18.33
CA LEU A 467 -17.67 6.72 -19.74
C LEU A 467 -16.23 6.77 -20.24
N HIS A 468 -15.70 5.66 -20.68
CA HIS A 468 -14.41 5.54 -21.34
C HIS A 468 -14.60 5.31 -22.83
N THR A 469 -13.88 6.04 -23.65
CA THR A 469 -13.78 5.82 -25.10
C THR A 469 -12.33 5.64 -25.44
N HIS A 470 -12.00 4.47 -25.97
CA HIS A 470 -10.70 4.11 -26.49
C HIS A 470 -10.70 4.17 -28.01
N THR A 471 -9.64 4.71 -28.61
CA THR A 471 -9.41 4.66 -30.05
C THR A 471 -7.95 4.30 -30.31
N ASP A 472 -7.65 3.64 -31.43
CA ASP A 472 -6.28 3.41 -31.88
C ASP A 472 -5.99 4.08 -33.22
N SER A 473 -4.75 3.99 -33.69
CA SER A 473 -4.33 4.58 -34.97
C SER A 473 -4.89 3.88 -36.20
N SER A 474 -5.44 2.66 -36.06
CA SER A 474 -6.09 1.91 -37.16
C SER A 474 -7.55 2.34 -37.42
N GLY A 475 -8.12 3.12 -36.50
CA GLY A 475 -9.52 3.51 -36.48
C GLY A 475 -10.41 2.58 -35.65
N TYR A 476 -9.86 1.59 -34.98
CA TYR A 476 -10.60 0.81 -33.99
C TYR A 476 -11.09 1.73 -32.87
N SER A 477 -12.33 1.56 -32.45
CA SER A 477 -12.93 2.33 -31.36
C SER A 477 -13.73 1.39 -30.46
N LEU A 478 -13.54 1.54 -29.15
CA LEU A 478 -14.28 0.83 -28.12
C LEU A 478 -14.80 1.86 -27.11
N THR A 479 -16.05 1.66 -26.69
CA THR A 479 -16.68 2.51 -25.67
C THR A 479 -17.13 1.63 -24.53
N GLU A 480 -16.78 1.99 -23.30
CA GLU A 480 -17.27 1.31 -22.10
C GLU A 480 -17.88 2.30 -21.11
N ARG A 481 -18.87 1.85 -20.39
CA ARG A 481 -19.55 2.63 -19.35
C ARG A 481 -19.62 1.82 -18.08
N TYR A 482 -19.10 2.41 -16.99
CA TYR A 482 -19.35 1.97 -15.63
C TYR A 482 -20.44 2.82 -15.01
N THR A 483 -21.35 2.18 -14.26
CA THR A 483 -22.38 2.86 -13.45
C THR A 483 -22.30 2.36 -12.02
N TYR A 484 -22.20 3.28 -11.08
CA TYR A 484 -21.99 2.99 -9.67
C TYR A 484 -23.23 3.37 -8.85
N THR A 485 -23.62 2.53 -7.92
CA THR A 485 -24.66 2.85 -6.95
C THR A 485 -24.15 2.72 -5.53
N TYR A 486 -24.70 3.55 -4.67
CA TYR A 486 -24.27 3.65 -3.29
C TYR A 486 -25.47 3.56 -2.34
N ASP A 487 -25.25 3.06 -1.14
CA ASP A 487 -26.27 3.09 -0.08
C ASP A 487 -26.40 4.48 0.55
N HIS A 488 -27.26 4.58 1.57
CA HIS A 488 -27.48 5.81 2.31
C HIS A 488 -26.25 6.31 3.08
N SER A 489 -25.27 5.45 3.34
CA SER A 489 -24.01 5.77 4.01
C SER A 489 -22.85 5.99 3.03
N SER A 490 -23.15 6.11 1.72
CA SER A 490 -22.18 6.28 0.64
C SER A 490 -21.21 5.10 0.45
N ARG A 491 -21.60 3.88 0.87
CA ARG A 491 -20.84 2.66 0.54
C ARG A 491 -21.28 2.16 -0.83
N LEU A 492 -20.32 1.71 -1.64
CA LEU A 492 -20.56 1.15 -2.96
C LEU A 492 -21.39 -0.13 -2.85
N THR A 493 -22.53 -0.19 -3.51
CA THR A 493 -23.41 -1.37 -3.48
C THR A 493 -23.47 -2.12 -4.80
N ARG A 494 -23.32 -1.44 -5.93
CA ARG A 494 -23.36 -2.07 -7.26
C ARG A 494 -22.47 -1.37 -8.24
N VAL A 495 -21.85 -2.16 -9.11
CA VAL A 495 -21.15 -1.70 -10.30
C VAL A 495 -21.71 -2.44 -11.50
N SER A 496 -22.27 -1.71 -12.44
CA SER A 496 -22.70 -2.22 -13.75
C SER A 496 -21.72 -1.76 -14.82
N HIS A 497 -21.44 -2.63 -15.76
CA HIS A 497 -20.56 -2.37 -16.89
C HIS A 497 -21.28 -2.64 -18.22
N GLN A 498 -21.01 -1.80 -19.19
CA GLN A 498 -21.47 -1.98 -20.58
C GLN A 498 -20.32 -1.59 -21.50
N TYR A 499 -20.00 -2.42 -22.46
CA TYR A 499 -19.07 -2.04 -23.53
C TYR A 499 -19.77 -2.08 -24.88
N ASP A 500 -19.47 -1.07 -25.70
CA ASP A 500 -20.11 -0.82 -27.01
C ASP A 500 -21.64 -0.87 -26.91
N ASN A 501 -22.29 -1.60 -27.83
CA ASN A 501 -23.75 -1.79 -27.87
C ASN A 501 -24.21 -3.07 -27.16
N ASN A 502 -23.33 -3.75 -26.41
CA ASN A 502 -23.69 -4.95 -25.67
C ASN A 502 -24.63 -4.63 -24.50
N PRO A 503 -25.43 -5.60 -24.05
CA PRO A 503 -26.23 -5.42 -22.82
C PRO A 503 -25.35 -5.04 -21.62
N SER A 504 -25.91 -4.24 -20.70
CA SER A 504 -25.25 -3.93 -19.45
C SER A 504 -25.23 -5.14 -18.51
N VAL A 505 -24.09 -5.48 -17.97
CA VAL A 505 -23.85 -6.57 -17.02
C VAL A 505 -23.65 -5.98 -15.63
N LEU A 506 -24.28 -6.57 -14.61
CA LEU A 506 -24.00 -6.25 -13.21
C LEU A 506 -22.71 -6.96 -12.82
N LEU A 507 -21.58 -6.27 -12.87
CA LEU A 507 -20.25 -6.84 -12.56
C LEU A 507 -20.16 -7.29 -11.12
N LEU A 508 -20.61 -6.45 -10.18
CA LEU A 508 -20.59 -6.77 -8.76
C LEU A 508 -21.76 -6.13 -8.01
N GLU A 509 -22.17 -6.81 -6.93
CA GLU A 509 -23.09 -6.31 -5.93
C GLU A 509 -22.56 -6.61 -4.52
N HIS A 510 -22.35 -5.58 -3.72
CA HIS A 510 -21.87 -5.67 -2.35
C HIS A 510 -22.99 -5.56 -1.34
N ALA A 511 -23.01 -6.45 -0.35
CA ALA A 511 -23.77 -6.28 0.87
C ALA A 511 -22.82 -6.15 2.07
N TYR A 512 -23.23 -5.32 3.03
CA TYR A 512 -22.42 -5.03 4.21
C TYR A 512 -23.10 -5.53 5.49
N ASP A 513 -22.29 -5.92 6.46
CA ASP A 513 -22.78 -6.22 7.80
C ASP A 513 -23.12 -4.94 8.57
N GLU A 514 -23.68 -5.09 9.78
CA GLU A 514 -24.08 -3.96 10.62
C GLU A 514 -22.91 -3.08 11.09
N LEU A 515 -21.65 -3.54 10.96
CA LEU A 515 -20.45 -2.74 11.23
C LEU A 515 -19.92 -2.03 9.98
N GLY A 516 -20.52 -2.28 8.81
CA GLY A 516 -20.12 -1.70 7.53
C GLY A 516 -18.99 -2.45 6.82
N ARG A 517 -18.66 -3.68 7.26
CA ARG A 517 -17.71 -4.57 6.60
C ARG A 517 -18.40 -5.32 5.46
N LEU A 518 -17.64 -5.67 4.41
CA LEU A 518 -18.15 -6.47 3.31
C LEU A 518 -18.62 -7.83 3.84
N GLN A 519 -19.91 -8.13 3.70
CA GLN A 519 -20.50 -9.40 4.13
C GLN A 519 -20.69 -10.35 2.96
N THR A 520 -21.18 -9.84 1.83
CA THR A 520 -21.41 -10.64 0.63
C THR A 520 -20.96 -9.84 -0.59
N ASP A 521 -20.22 -10.49 -1.46
CA ASP A 521 -19.87 -10.03 -2.80
C ASP A 521 -20.50 -10.96 -3.82
N LYS A 522 -21.21 -10.38 -4.80
CA LYS A 522 -21.81 -11.15 -5.90
C LYS A 522 -21.29 -10.61 -7.21
N LEU A 523 -20.70 -11.50 -8.00
CA LEU A 523 -20.23 -11.20 -9.35
C LEU A 523 -21.22 -11.74 -10.38
N ASP A 524 -21.15 -11.23 -11.60
CA ASP A 524 -21.91 -11.67 -12.76
C ASP A 524 -23.41 -11.84 -12.48
N ASN A 525 -24.13 -10.72 -12.41
CA ASN A 525 -25.58 -10.74 -12.15
C ASN A 525 -25.99 -11.59 -10.93
N GLY A 526 -25.04 -11.88 -10.01
CA GLY A 526 -25.25 -12.65 -8.79
C GLY A 526 -25.00 -14.16 -8.93
N ILE A 527 -24.43 -14.62 -10.03
CA ILE A 527 -24.10 -16.05 -10.26
C ILE A 527 -23.04 -16.51 -9.28
N TYR A 528 -22.00 -15.67 -9.01
CA TYR A 528 -20.93 -15.99 -8.09
C TYR A 528 -21.09 -15.20 -6.80
N ALA A 529 -21.76 -15.79 -5.82
CA ALA A 529 -21.86 -15.20 -4.48
C ALA A 529 -20.73 -15.72 -3.60
N THR A 530 -20.11 -14.79 -2.88
CA THR A 530 -19.03 -15.04 -1.90
C THR A 530 -19.39 -14.34 -0.61
N ASP A 531 -19.45 -15.08 0.50
CA ASP A 531 -19.72 -14.56 1.83
C ASP A 531 -18.42 -14.44 2.63
N TYR A 532 -18.30 -13.34 3.40
CA TYR A 532 -17.15 -13.03 4.23
C TYR A 532 -17.56 -13.03 5.71
N ALA A 533 -16.75 -13.65 6.56
CA ALA A 533 -16.94 -13.59 8.00
C ALA A 533 -15.68 -13.03 8.69
N TYR A 534 -15.89 -12.41 9.84
CA TYR A 534 -14.84 -11.77 10.61
C TYR A 534 -14.97 -12.11 12.08
N ASN A 535 -13.84 -12.20 12.76
CA ASN A 535 -13.86 -12.33 14.23
C ASN A 535 -14.11 -10.98 14.92
N ILE A 536 -14.15 -11.00 16.24
CA ILE A 536 -14.37 -9.81 17.07
C ILE A 536 -13.29 -8.72 16.89
N ARG A 537 -12.09 -9.06 16.42
CA ARG A 537 -10.98 -8.14 16.12
C ARG A 537 -11.02 -7.61 14.69
N ASN A 538 -12.09 -7.84 13.93
CA ASN A 538 -12.24 -7.51 12.52
C ASN A 538 -11.25 -8.24 11.59
N TRP A 539 -10.64 -9.31 12.04
CA TRP A 539 -9.83 -10.16 11.18
C TRP A 539 -10.73 -11.08 10.37
N LEU A 540 -10.44 -11.22 9.09
CA LEU A 540 -11.18 -12.10 8.19
C LEU A 540 -10.98 -13.55 8.64
N THR A 541 -12.08 -14.30 8.80
CA THR A 541 -12.05 -15.72 9.21
C THR A 541 -12.51 -16.66 8.10
N SER A 542 -13.37 -16.21 7.20
CA SER A 542 -13.75 -17.03 6.04
C SER A 542 -14.10 -16.21 4.81
N ILE A 543 -13.88 -16.84 3.67
CA ILE A 543 -14.36 -16.50 2.33
C ILE A 543 -15.12 -17.75 1.86
N GLU A 544 -16.44 -17.67 1.70
CA GLU A 544 -17.26 -18.82 1.34
C GLU A 544 -17.99 -18.59 0.03
N GLY A 545 -17.59 -19.31 -1.02
CA GLY A 545 -18.21 -19.28 -2.35
C GLY A 545 -18.33 -20.68 -2.95
N SER A 546 -19.17 -20.81 -3.97
CA SER A 546 -19.43 -22.11 -4.63
C SER A 546 -18.24 -22.68 -5.41
N LYS A 547 -17.36 -21.84 -5.90
CA LYS A 547 -16.19 -22.21 -6.71
C LYS A 547 -14.87 -22.10 -5.95
N PHE A 548 -14.81 -21.24 -4.95
CA PHE A 548 -13.67 -21.06 -4.06
C PHE A 548 -14.15 -20.77 -2.65
N SER A 549 -13.53 -21.43 -1.67
CA SER A 549 -13.71 -21.10 -0.26
C SER A 549 -12.37 -21.16 0.48
N GLN A 550 -12.25 -20.34 1.52
CA GLN A 550 -11.06 -20.25 2.37
C GLN A 550 -11.45 -19.98 3.81
N SER A 551 -10.80 -20.66 4.76
CA SER A 551 -10.92 -20.35 6.19
C SER A 551 -9.55 -19.97 6.75
N LEU A 552 -9.53 -18.91 7.56
CA LEU A 552 -8.35 -18.36 8.23
C LEU A 552 -8.54 -18.50 9.74
N HIS A 553 -7.57 -19.10 10.40
CA HIS A 553 -7.56 -19.34 11.84
C HIS A 553 -6.40 -18.60 12.50
N TYR A 554 -6.64 -18.10 13.68
CA TYR A 554 -5.67 -17.32 14.46
C TYR A 554 -5.39 -18.00 15.80
N THR A 555 -6.38 -18.09 16.66
CA THR A 555 -6.29 -18.68 18.01
C THR A 555 -6.90 -20.07 18.10
N ASP A 556 -7.75 -20.45 17.15
CA ASP A 556 -8.63 -21.60 17.14
C ASP A 556 -8.28 -22.68 16.09
N GLY A 557 -7.18 -22.49 15.37
CA GLY A 557 -6.83 -23.33 14.23
C GLY A 557 -6.09 -24.64 14.58
N LEU A 558 -5.64 -25.30 13.53
CA LEU A 558 -4.86 -26.55 13.60
C LEU A 558 -3.36 -26.32 13.86
N GLY A 559 -2.91 -25.08 13.79
CA GLY A 559 -1.55 -24.63 14.06
C GLY A 559 -1.36 -24.17 15.51
N VAL A 560 -0.22 -23.56 15.77
CA VAL A 560 0.06 -22.91 17.07
C VAL A 560 -0.79 -21.64 17.17
N PRO A 561 -1.59 -21.44 18.24
CA PRO A 561 -2.39 -20.23 18.39
C PRO A 561 -1.55 -18.96 18.36
N CYS A 562 -1.97 -17.98 17.54
CA CYS A 562 -1.37 -16.66 17.41
C CYS A 562 -2.35 -15.59 17.88
N TYR A 563 -1.94 -14.75 18.82
CA TYR A 563 -2.78 -13.70 19.41
C TYR A 563 -2.49 -12.32 18.85
N ASN A 564 -1.36 -12.16 18.16
CA ASN A 564 -0.88 -10.91 17.58
C ASN A 564 -1.41 -10.60 16.17
N GLY A 565 -2.21 -11.51 15.59
CA GLY A 565 -2.79 -11.37 14.25
C GLY A 565 -2.14 -12.21 13.15
N ASN A 566 -1.08 -12.95 13.46
CA ASN A 566 -0.54 -13.93 12.55
C ASN A 566 -1.55 -15.09 12.36
N ILE A 567 -1.64 -15.60 11.14
CA ILE A 567 -2.51 -16.72 10.79
C ILE A 567 -1.86 -18.01 11.31
N SER A 568 -2.52 -18.72 12.24
CA SER A 568 -2.02 -20.00 12.78
C SER A 568 -2.19 -21.15 11.78
N SER A 569 -3.29 -21.16 11.05
CA SER A 569 -3.56 -22.12 9.99
C SER A 569 -4.57 -21.56 9.00
N MET A 570 -4.53 -22.06 7.77
CA MET A 570 -5.55 -21.78 6.77
C MET A 570 -5.94 -23.04 6.01
N THR A 571 -7.21 -23.09 5.57
CA THR A 571 -7.70 -24.11 4.64
C THR A 571 -8.38 -23.47 3.45
N TRP A 572 -8.35 -24.13 2.31
CA TRP A 572 -9.08 -23.69 1.12
C TRP A 572 -9.63 -24.87 0.31
N LYS A 573 -10.61 -24.60 -0.54
CA LYS A 573 -11.15 -25.50 -1.55
C LYS A 573 -11.30 -24.72 -2.85
N SER A 574 -10.87 -25.31 -3.95
CA SER A 574 -11.08 -24.79 -5.29
C SER A 574 -11.95 -25.75 -6.07
N GLY A 575 -13.22 -25.37 -6.31
CA GLY A 575 -14.24 -26.20 -6.94
C GLY A 575 -15.20 -26.90 -5.98
N ALA A 576 -16.40 -27.22 -6.46
CA ALA A 576 -17.44 -27.91 -5.70
C ALA A 576 -17.01 -29.34 -5.31
N GLY A 577 -17.13 -29.67 -4.03
CA GLY A 577 -16.81 -31.02 -3.52
C GLY A 577 -15.32 -31.34 -3.40
N ALA A 578 -14.44 -30.38 -3.63
CA ALA A 578 -13.01 -30.57 -3.48
C ALA A 578 -12.64 -30.89 -2.02
N THR A 579 -11.64 -31.74 -1.83
CA THR A 579 -11.06 -31.99 -0.50
C THR A 579 -10.39 -30.72 -0.02
N PRO A 580 -10.62 -30.30 1.23
CA PRO A 580 -9.92 -29.16 1.81
C PRO A 580 -8.41 -29.41 1.77
N ARG A 581 -7.66 -28.39 1.38
CA ARG A 581 -6.20 -28.29 1.45
C ARG A 581 -5.86 -27.17 2.42
N GLY A 582 -4.67 -27.18 2.97
CA GLY A 582 -4.31 -26.10 3.88
C GLY A 582 -2.90 -26.16 4.38
N TYR A 583 -2.56 -25.13 5.16
CA TYR A 583 -1.31 -24.96 5.86
C TYR A 583 -1.51 -24.77 7.36
N LYS A 584 -0.61 -25.33 8.15
CA LYS A 584 -0.33 -24.91 9.52
C LYS A 584 0.96 -24.09 9.49
N PHE A 585 0.93 -22.94 10.14
CA PHE A 585 2.05 -22.00 10.12
C PHE A 585 2.77 -21.97 11.47
N SER A 586 4.09 -21.81 11.41
CA SER A 586 4.93 -21.50 12.56
C SER A 586 5.76 -20.26 12.29
N TYR A 587 5.97 -19.48 13.33
CA TYR A 587 6.68 -18.19 13.25
C TYR A 587 7.79 -18.14 14.31
N ASP A 588 8.84 -17.37 14.01
CA ASP A 588 9.83 -17.00 15.01
C ASP A 588 9.32 -15.81 15.86
N ARG A 589 10.11 -15.38 16.85
CA ARG A 589 9.75 -14.26 17.73
C ARG A 589 9.76 -12.89 17.05
N LEU A 590 10.27 -12.77 15.83
CA LEU A 590 10.17 -11.59 14.98
C LEU A 590 8.90 -11.61 14.10
N GLY A 591 8.06 -12.65 14.22
CA GLY A 591 6.87 -12.84 13.40
C GLY A 591 7.17 -13.31 11.97
N ARG A 592 8.40 -13.81 11.69
CA ARG A 592 8.76 -14.33 10.36
C ARG A 592 8.34 -15.79 10.25
N LEU A 593 7.80 -16.18 9.09
CA LEU A 593 7.37 -17.54 8.80
C LEU A 593 8.58 -18.49 8.81
N THR A 594 8.55 -19.52 9.64
CA THR A 594 9.58 -20.56 9.70
C THR A 594 9.13 -21.87 9.08
N ASP A 595 7.84 -22.21 9.18
CA ASP A 595 7.30 -23.44 8.64
C ASP A 595 5.87 -23.24 8.12
N ALA A 596 5.57 -23.78 6.96
CA ALA A 596 4.24 -23.93 6.38
C ALA A 596 4.03 -25.43 6.10
N GLU A 597 3.45 -26.13 7.06
CA GLU A 597 3.16 -27.57 7.01
C GLU A 597 1.86 -27.80 6.22
N TYR A 598 1.99 -28.38 5.02
CA TYR A 598 0.85 -28.70 4.16
C TYR A 598 0.12 -29.94 4.64
N GLY A 599 -1.19 -29.96 4.44
CA GLY A 599 -2.04 -31.16 4.62
C GLY A 599 -3.37 -31.04 3.88
N GLU A 600 -4.06 -32.15 3.80
CA GLU A 600 -5.39 -32.27 3.18
C GLU A 600 -6.40 -32.85 4.17
N GLY A 601 -7.69 -32.64 3.87
CA GLY A 601 -8.81 -33.04 4.73
C GLY A 601 -9.08 -32.01 5.83
N PRO A 602 -10.19 -32.18 6.59
CA PRO A 602 -10.61 -31.18 7.60
C PRO A 602 -9.61 -30.96 8.73
N SER A 603 -8.77 -31.96 9.05
CA SER A 603 -7.73 -31.89 10.10
C SER A 603 -6.33 -31.69 9.54
N LEU A 604 -6.17 -31.50 8.23
CA LEU A 604 -4.87 -31.40 7.54
C LEU A 604 -3.91 -32.57 7.88
N SER A 605 -4.45 -33.78 8.04
CA SER A 605 -3.69 -34.96 8.45
C SER A 605 -3.47 -35.98 7.33
N VAL A 606 -4.05 -35.75 6.17
CA VAL A 606 -3.93 -36.57 4.98
C VAL A 606 -2.96 -35.92 4.00
N ASN A 607 -2.18 -36.70 3.27
CA ASN A 607 -1.27 -36.21 2.24
C ASN A 607 -0.30 -35.12 2.74
N THR A 608 0.09 -35.22 3.99
CA THR A 608 1.07 -34.32 4.61
C THR A 608 2.41 -34.35 3.85
N ASN A 609 3.17 -33.30 3.94
CA ASN A 609 4.50 -33.15 3.30
C ASN A 609 4.48 -33.13 1.76
N ARG A 610 3.30 -32.91 1.11
CA ARG A 610 3.27 -32.80 -0.35
C ARG A 610 3.80 -31.46 -0.87
N PHE A 611 3.50 -30.37 -0.16
CA PHE A 611 3.80 -28.99 -0.57
C PHE A 611 4.26 -28.12 0.62
N ASN A 612 5.01 -28.69 1.53
CA ASN A 612 5.58 -27.94 2.65
C ASN A 612 6.59 -26.90 2.15
N GLU A 613 6.66 -25.79 2.86
CA GLU A 613 7.70 -24.76 2.70
C GLU A 613 8.30 -24.44 4.08
N GLN A 614 9.62 -24.62 4.25
CA GLN A 614 10.33 -24.45 5.52
C GLN A 614 11.51 -23.51 5.32
N VAL A 615 11.57 -22.44 6.11
CA VAL A 615 12.75 -21.60 6.19
C VAL A 615 13.65 -22.15 7.28
N THR A 616 14.80 -22.72 6.90
CA THR A 616 15.72 -23.38 7.82
C THR A 616 16.65 -22.39 8.53
N GLY A 617 16.64 -21.12 8.15
CA GLY A 617 17.38 -20.05 8.83
C GLY A 617 17.15 -18.69 8.20
N TYR A 618 17.23 -17.66 9.04
CA TYR A 618 17.32 -16.26 8.68
C TYR A 618 18.61 -15.66 9.23
N ASP A 619 19.17 -14.70 8.52
CA ASP A 619 20.18 -13.82 9.10
C ASP A 619 19.52 -12.72 9.96
N LYS A 620 20.36 -11.89 10.60
CA LYS A 620 19.87 -10.78 11.42
C LYS A 620 19.23 -9.62 10.61
N MET A 621 19.45 -9.57 9.29
CA MET A 621 18.80 -8.60 8.39
C MET A 621 17.43 -9.08 7.91
N GLY A 622 17.07 -10.34 8.16
CA GLY A 622 15.84 -10.97 7.70
C GLY A 622 15.99 -11.72 6.37
N ASN A 623 17.19 -11.83 5.83
CA ASN A 623 17.43 -12.62 4.63
C ASN A 623 17.30 -14.11 4.92
N ILE A 624 16.66 -14.86 4.02
CA ILE A 624 16.52 -16.33 4.12
C ILE A 624 17.87 -16.96 3.81
N LEU A 625 18.44 -17.69 4.77
CA LEU A 625 19.69 -18.41 4.59
C LEU A 625 19.49 -19.82 4.05
N GLY A 626 18.34 -20.41 4.30
CA GLY A 626 17.98 -21.70 3.77
C GLY A 626 16.49 -21.91 3.65
N LEU A 627 16.09 -22.58 2.57
CA LEU A 627 14.69 -22.90 2.29
C LEU A 627 14.57 -24.32 1.79
N LYS A 628 13.66 -25.07 2.38
CA LYS A 628 13.29 -26.40 1.94
C LYS A 628 11.87 -26.41 1.43
N ARG A 629 11.66 -26.93 0.21
CA ARG A 629 10.34 -27.06 -0.41
C ARG A 629 10.08 -28.47 -0.85
N TYR A 630 8.88 -28.94 -0.56
CA TYR A 630 8.37 -30.23 -1.02
C TYR A 630 7.45 -29.99 -2.22
N GLY A 631 7.48 -30.90 -3.19
CA GLY A 631 6.64 -30.81 -4.36
C GLY A 631 6.42 -32.15 -5.02
N GLN A 632 5.64 -32.18 -6.10
CA GLN A 632 5.39 -33.36 -6.88
C GLN A 632 6.64 -33.72 -7.69
N THR A 633 7.11 -34.98 -7.61
CA THR A 633 8.30 -35.51 -8.28
C THR A 633 7.99 -36.57 -9.32
N SER A 634 6.75 -37.10 -9.30
CA SER A 634 6.21 -38.04 -10.30
C SER A 634 4.70 -37.97 -10.32
N ALA A 635 4.04 -38.73 -11.17
CA ALA A 635 2.56 -38.76 -11.24
C ALA A 635 1.88 -39.02 -9.88
N THR A 636 2.54 -39.72 -8.97
CA THR A 636 2.02 -40.06 -7.64
C THR A 636 2.99 -39.79 -6.48
N GLY A 637 4.21 -39.41 -6.79
CA GLY A 637 5.29 -39.22 -5.81
C GLY A 637 5.47 -37.74 -5.46
N TYR A 638 5.81 -37.51 -4.19
CA TYR A 638 6.12 -36.20 -3.62
C TYR A 638 7.37 -36.31 -2.76
N ASP A 639 8.28 -35.37 -2.88
CA ASP A 639 9.53 -35.31 -2.11
C ASP A 639 10.08 -33.89 -2.10
N VAL A 640 11.24 -33.69 -1.51
CA VAL A 640 11.98 -32.43 -1.50
C VAL A 640 12.42 -32.09 -2.93
N ILE A 641 11.88 -31.02 -3.47
CA ILE A 641 12.24 -30.46 -4.78
C ILE A 641 13.30 -29.36 -4.68
N ASP A 642 13.36 -28.65 -3.56
CA ASP A 642 14.38 -27.64 -3.24
C ASP A 642 14.92 -27.85 -1.83
N ASP A 643 16.24 -27.82 -1.65
CA ASP A 643 16.96 -27.73 -0.37
C ASP A 643 18.05 -26.66 -0.50
N LEU A 644 17.58 -25.41 -0.51
CA LEU A 644 18.35 -24.24 -0.86
C LEU A 644 19.21 -23.75 0.30
N SER A 645 20.45 -23.39 -0.03
CA SER A 645 21.35 -22.62 0.84
C SER A 645 21.67 -21.30 0.12
N LEU A 646 21.34 -20.16 0.76
CA LEU A 646 21.51 -18.84 0.18
C LEU A 646 22.64 -18.09 0.90
N SER A 647 23.49 -17.41 0.14
CA SER A 647 24.55 -16.56 0.69
C SER A 647 24.43 -15.14 0.15
N TYR A 648 24.80 -14.16 0.98
CA TYR A 648 24.60 -12.75 0.73
C TYR A 648 25.88 -11.95 0.91
N ALA A 649 25.93 -10.77 0.27
CA ALA A 649 26.87 -9.70 0.58
C ALA A 649 26.02 -8.50 1.04
N GLY A 650 25.98 -8.22 2.35
CA GLY A 650 24.95 -7.36 2.91
C GLY A 650 23.55 -7.96 2.68
N ASN A 651 22.67 -7.21 2.02
CA ASN A 651 21.33 -7.67 1.62
C ASN A 651 21.27 -8.16 0.17
N ARG A 652 22.40 -8.20 -0.55
CA ARG A 652 22.45 -8.66 -1.94
C ARG A 652 22.72 -10.16 -2.00
N LEU A 653 21.80 -10.90 -2.64
CA LEU A 653 21.99 -12.33 -2.90
C LEU A 653 23.22 -12.55 -3.78
N LYS A 654 24.12 -13.41 -3.35
CA LYS A 654 25.37 -13.69 -4.04
C LYS A 654 25.36 -15.06 -4.72
N LYS A 655 24.81 -16.04 -4.02
CA LYS A 655 24.79 -17.43 -4.49
C LYS A 655 23.62 -18.17 -3.88
N VAL A 656 23.03 -19.09 -4.64
CA VAL A 656 22.06 -20.10 -4.19
C VAL A 656 22.61 -21.46 -4.57
N THR A 657 22.62 -22.37 -3.62
CA THR A 657 22.98 -23.78 -3.89
C THR A 657 21.81 -24.66 -3.55
N ASP A 658 21.36 -25.47 -4.48
CA ASP A 658 20.34 -26.49 -4.24
C ASP A 658 21.01 -27.83 -3.98
N ARG A 659 20.67 -28.46 -2.85
CA ARG A 659 21.16 -29.81 -2.50
C ARG A 659 20.20 -30.91 -2.97
N SER A 660 19.00 -30.53 -3.41
CA SER A 660 18.03 -31.47 -4.00
C SER A 660 18.53 -31.90 -5.38
N THR A 661 18.43 -33.18 -5.65
CA THR A 661 18.70 -33.75 -6.99
C THR A 661 17.42 -34.23 -7.67
N THR A 662 16.28 -34.00 -7.03
CA THR A 662 14.96 -34.48 -7.47
C THR A 662 14.21 -33.37 -8.17
N PRO A 663 14.03 -33.42 -9.48
CA PRO A 663 13.31 -32.35 -10.19
C PRO A 663 11.82 -32.39 -9.93
N ALA A 664 11.18 -31.24 -10.00
CA ALA A 664 9.73 -31.13 -9.95
C ALA A 664 9.10 -31.76 -11.21
N PHE A 665 8.00 -32.47 -10.99
CA PHE A 665 7.26 -33.14 -12.06
C PHE A 665 6.59 -32.11 -12.98
N ASN A 666 6.62 -32.35 -14.30
CA ASN A 666 6.02 -31.51 -15.33
C ASN A 666 6.46 -30.02 -15.27
N ASN A 667 7.73 -29.74 -15.06
CA ASN A 667 8.25 -28.38 -14.88
C ASN A 667 7.52 -27.60 -13.79
N GLY A 668 7.17 -28.28 -12.68
CA GLY A 668 6.59 -27.63 -11.50
C GLY A 668 7.50 -26.50 -10.97
N PHE A 669 6.99 -25.74 -10.03
CA PHE A 669 7.72 -24.63 -9.43
C PHE A 669 8.88 -25.18 -8.56
N GLU A 670 10.10 -25.09 -9.08
CA GLU A 670 11.34 -25.42 -8.39
C GLU A 670 12.40 -24.35 -8.68
N PHE A 671 13.40 -24.25 -7.83
CA PHE A 671 14.62 -23.52 -8.14
C PHE A 671 15.50 -24.40 -9.04
N LYS A 672 16.00 -23.84 -10.12
CA LYS A 672 16.93 -24.55 -11.01
C LYS A 672 18.34 -24.04 -10.79
N ASP A 673 19.13 -24.82 -10.05
CA ASP A 673 20.55 -24.56 -9.83
C ASP A 673 21.34 -24.95 -11.09
N GLY A 674 21.43 -23.99 -12.00
CA GLY A 674 22.09 -24.21 -13.30
C GLY A 674 23.60 -23.95 -13.28
N ILE A 675 24.12 -23.25 -12.27
CA ILE A 675 25.47 -22.71 -12.21
C ILE A 675 26.02 -22.77 -10.78
N ASP A 676 27.18 -23.39 -10.60
CA ASP A 676 27.90 -23.43 -9.30
C ASP A 676 29.12 -22.48 -9.33
N LEU A 677 28.90 -21.18 -9.19
CA LEU A 677 29.96 -20.17 -9.12
C LEU A 677 30.00 -19.54 -7.72
N SER A 678 31.10 -18.86 -7.39
CA SER A 678 31.20 -18.08 -6.14
C SER A 678 30.30 -16.85 -6.14
N THR A 679 29.89 -16.35 -7.32
CA THR A 679 28.99 -15.24 -7.52
C THR A 679 28.12 -15.55 -8.75
N GLU A 680 26.82 -15.65 -8.54
CA GLU A 680 25.83 -16.01 -9.54
C GLU A 680 24.92 -14.85 -9.92
N TYR A 681 24.94 -13.81 -9.07
CA TYR A 681 24.13 -12.61 -9.18
C TYR A 681 25.03 -11.37 -9.18
N GLU A 682 24.82 -10.46 -10.12
CA GLU A 682 25.52 -9.19 -10.18
C GLU A 682 24.53 -8.02 -10.10
N TYR A 683 24.99 -6.89 -9.59
CA TYR A 683 24.17 -5.71 -9.33
C TYR A 683 24.86 -4.45 -9.85
N ASP A 684 24.06 -3.44 -10.20
CA ASP A 684 24.54 -2.09 -10.53
C ASP A 684 24.79 -1.27 -9.26
N GLU A 685 25.21 -0.02 -9.47
CA GLU A 685 25.50 0.94 -8.39
C GLU A 685 24.26 1.33 -7.55
N ASN A 686 23.06 1.20 -8.12
CA ASN A 686 21.80 1.46 -7.44
C ASN A 686 21.26 0.23 -6.70
N GLY A 687 21.93 -0.95 -6.87
CA GLY A 687 21.51 -2.21 -6.26
C GLY A 687 20.53 -3.01 -7.12
N ASN A 688 20.28 -2.64 -8.37
CA ASN A 688 19.45 -3.41 -9.28
C ASN A 688 20.20 -4.64 -9.80
N LEU A 689 19.52 -5.77 -9.92
CA LEU A 689 20.07 -7.03 -10.39
C LEU A 689 20.40 -6.96 -11.89
N THR A 690 21.68 -7.01 -12.26
CA THR A 690 22.13 -6.95 -13.66
C THR A 690 22.35 -8.31 -14.31
N LYS A 691 22.58 -9.35 -13.50
CA LYS A 691 22.70 -10.75 -13.98
C LYS A 691 22.06 -11.73 -13.00
N ASP A 692 21.48 -12.80 -13.54
CA ASP A 692 20.95 -13.96 -12.82
C ASP A 692 21.32 -15.19 -13.63
N LEU A 693 22.46 -15.79 -13.30
CA LEU A 693 23.02 -16.89 -14.09
C LEU A 693 22.21 -18.17 -13.95
N ASN A 694 21.56 -18.41 -12.81
CA ASN A 694 20.67 -19.56 -12.61
C ASN A 694 19.45 -19.53 -13.53
N LYS A 695 18.96 -18.33 -13.88
CA LYS A 695 17.89 -18.15 -14.85
C LYS A 695 18.39 -17.84 -16.26
N ASN A 696 19.68 -18.09 -16.54
CA ASN A 696 20.32 -17.80 -17.82
C ASN A 696 20.17 -16.33 -18.29
N LYS A 697 19.97 -15.38 -17.36
CA LYS A 697 19.90 -13.95 -17.66
C LYS A 697 21.31 -13.38 -17.68
N THR A 698 21.81 -13.12 -18.88
CA THR A 698 23.18 -12.62 -19.10
C THR A 698 23.30 -11.12 -18.90
N ALA A 699 22.23 -10.37 -19.11
CA ALA A 699 22.17 -8.96 -18.79
C ALA A 699 20.74 -8.50 -18.52
N ILE A 700 20.57 -7.62 -17.52
CA ILE A 700 19.36 -6.88 -17.26
C ILE A 700 19.74 -5.39 -17.27
N GLN A 701 19.13 -4.63 -18.18
CA GLN A 701 19.33 -3.18 -18.30
C GLN A 701 18.16 -2.45 -17.64
N TYR A 702 18.46 -1.30 -17.07
CA TYR A 702 17.47 -0.47 -16.38
C TYR A 702 17.39 0.92 -17.03
N ASN A 703 16.23 1.58 -16.88
CA ASN A 703 16.05 2.98 -17.23
C ASN A 703 16.35 3.88 -16.01
N CYS A 704 16.26 5.19 -16.19
CA CYS A 704 16.48 6.19 -15.12
C CYS A 704 15.50 6.07 -13.93
N LEU A 705 14.38 5.34 -14.08
CA LEU A 705 13.43 5.05 -13.00
C LEU A 705 13.78 3.74 -12.26
N ASN A 706 14.94 3.15 -12.50
CA ASN A 706 15.33 1.82 -12.00
C ASN A 706 14.33 0.70 -12.36
N LEU A 707 13.63 0.84 -13.50
CA LEU A 707 12.76 -0.19 -14.05
C LEU A 707 13.50 -0.97 -15.15
N PRO A 708 13.38 -2.32 -15.19
CA PRO A 708 14.03 -3.12 -16.23
C PRO A 708 13.58 -2.70 -17.63
N SER A 709 14.51 -2.21 -18.45
CA SER A 709 14.22 -1.83 -19.85
C SER A 709 14.46 -2.99 -20.81
N ARG A 710 15.44 -3.87 -20.51
CA ARG A 710 15.72 -5.05 -21.34
C ARG A 710 16.33 -6.18 -20.51
N VAL A 711 15.87 -7.39 -20.76
CA VAL A 711 16.44 -8.66 -20.23
C VAL A 711 16.95 -9.48 -21.40
N MET A 712 18.21 -9.92 -21.34
CA MET A 712 18.85 -10.78 -22.34
C MET A 712 19.18 -12.14 -21.75
N PHE A 713 18.93 -13.20 -22.50
CA PHE A 713 19.17 -14.57 -22.10
C PHE A 713 20.33 -15.19 -22.90
N ALA A 714 21.00 -16.18 -22.34
CA ALA A 714 22.15 -16.86 -22.94
C ALA A 714 21.86 -17.51 -24.30
N ASN A 715 20.61 -17.91 -24.56
CA ASN A 715 20.15 -18.50 -25.82
C ASN A 715 19.80 -17.46 -26.91
N GLY A 716 20.06 -16.16 -26.68
CA GLY A 716 19.74 -15.07 -27.60
C GLY A 716 18.33 -14.53 -27.51
N ASN A 717 17.46 -15.13 -26.72
CA ASN A 717 16.13 -14.58 -26.43
C ASN A 717 16.22 -13.26 -25.65
N SER A 718 15.23 -12.40 -25.77
CA SER A 718 15.18 -11.15 -25.00
C SER A 718 13.76 -10.71 -24.70
N ILE A 719 13.64 -9.93 -23.63
CA ILE A 719 12.40 -9.21 -23.29
C ILE A 719 12.75 -7.74 -23.18
N SER A 720 12.05 -6.89 -23.93
CA SER A 720 12.19 -5.43 -23.80
C SER A 720 10.91 -4.81 -23.28
N TYR A 721 11.05 -3.76 -22.48
CA TYR A 721 9.95 -3.07 -21.85
C TYR A 721 10.01 -1.58 -22.18
N LEU A 722 8.86 -1.00 -22.48
CA LEU A 722 8.68 0.43 -22.66
C LEU A 722 7.82 0.96 -21.52
N TYR A 723 8.28 2.04 -20.88
CA TYR A 723 7.55 2.72 -19.81
C TYR A 723 7.37 4.19 -20.16
N ASP A 724 6.32 4.83 -19.61
CA ASP A 724 6.27 6.28 -19.58
C ASP A 724 7.09 6.84 -18.39
N ALA A 725 7.24 8.15 -18.35
CA ALA A 725 7.98 8.83 -17.31
C ALA A 725 7.36 8.71 -15.90
N ALA A 726 6.11 8.28 -15.78
CA ALA A 726 5.46 7.93 -14.52
C ALA A 726 5.68 6.45 -14.11
N GLY A 727 6.49 5.69 -14.85
CA GLY A 727 6.77 4.27 -14.59
C GLY A 727 5.68 3.30 -15.03
N ARG A 728 4.65 3.76 -15.74
CA ARG A 728 3.60 2.86 -16.26
C ARG A 728 4.14 2.10 -17.47
N LYS A 729 3.97 0.78 -17.48
CA LYS A 729 4.35 -0.08 -18.60
C LYS A 729 3.40 0.14 -19.77
N LEU A 730 3.98 0.46 -20.93
CA LEU A 730 3.26 0.73 -22.16
C LEU A 730 3.37 -0.41 -23.17
N ARG A 731 4.52 -1.09 -23.21
CA ARG A 731 4.78 -2.17 -24.18
C ARG A 731 5.72 -3.20 -23.60
N THR A 732 5.50 -4.46 -23.98
CA THR A 732 6.46 -5.55 -23.78
C THR A 732 6.73 -6.21 -25.14
N VAL A 733 8.00 -6.45 -25.47
CA VAL A 733 8.41 -7.17 -26.66
C VAL A 733 9.16 -8.41 -26.22
N HIS A 734 8.61 -9.58 -26.50
CA HIS A 734 9.27 -10.87 -26.28
C HIS A 734 9.87 -11.33 -27.61
N VAL A 735 11.18 -11.61 -27.61
CA VAL A 735 11.87 -12.23 -28.77
C VAL A 735 12.24 -13.65 -28.39
N LEU A 736 11.64 -14.62 -29.04
CA LEU A 736 11.83 -16.06 -28.81
C LEU A 736 12.24 -16.71 -30.13
N GLU A 737 13.46 -17.29 -30.18
CA GLU A 737 14.02 -17.98 -31.37
C GLU A 737 13.97 -17.15 -32.68
N GLY A 738 13.93 -15.82 -32.55
CA GLY A 738 13.87 -14.88 -33.69
C GLY A 738 12.48 -14.31 -33.96
N ASP A 739 11.42 -14.94 -33.48
CA ASP A 739 10.04 -14.42 -33.58
C ASP A 739 9.77 -13.42 -32.44
N SER A 740 8.96 -12.40 -32.71
CA SER A 740 8.60 -11.38 -31.72
C SER A 740 7.10 -11.36 -31.44
N VAL A 741 6.76 -11.30 -30.15
CA VAL A 741 5.40 -11.04 -29.69
C VAL A 741 5.41 -9.68 -29.01
N ILE A 742 4.55 -8.78 -29.47
CA ILE A 742 4.41 -7.41 -28.95
C ILE A 742 3.09 -7.33 -28.18
N THR A 743 3.18 -6.92 -26.92
CA THR A 743 2.00 -6.63 -26.08
C THR A 743 1.96 -5.15 -25.77
N ASP A 744 0.91 -4.44 -26.17
CA ASP A 744 0.68 -3.03 -25.85
C ASP A 744 -0.39 -2.89 -24.76
N TYR A 745 -0.11 -2.04 -23.78
CA TYR A 745 -0.99 -1.73 -22.66
C TYR A 745 -1.55 -0.31 -22.84
N CYS A 746 -2.74 -0.22 -23.40
CA CYS A 746 -3.41 1.04 -23.70
C CYS A 746 -4.53 1.28 -22.67
N GLY A 747 -4.15 1.75 -21.47
CA GLY A 747 -5.08 1.84 -20.35
C GLY A 747 -5.48 0.44 -19.88
N ASN A 748 -6.77 0.14 -19.94
CA ASN A 748 -7.33 -1.19 -19.65
C ASN A 748 -7.56 -2.06 -20.90
N VAL A 749 -7.23 -1.56 -22.11
CA VAL A 749 -7.25 -2.35 -23.34
C VAL A 749 -5.87 -2.90 -23.62
N VAL A 750 -5.77 -4.21 -23.78
CA VAL A 750 -4.51 -4.91 -24.05
C VAL A 750 -4.52 -5.46 -25.45
N TYR A 751 -3.45 -5.15 -26.18
CA TYR A 751 -3.24 -5.58 -27.56
C TYR A 751 -2.15 -6.64 -27.62
N GLU A 752 -2.29 -7.60 -28.51
CA GLU A 752 -1.19 -8.50 -28.90
C GLU A 752 -0.96 -8.37 -30.41
N ASN A 753 0.29 -8.06 -30.80
CA ASN A 753 0.68 -7.82 -32.19
C ASN A 753 -0.23 -6.82 -32.93
N GLY A 754 -0.68 -5.78 -32.23
CA GLY A 754 -1.54 -4.73 -32.79
C GLY A 754 -3.03 -5.08 -32.84
N VAL A 755 -3.45 -6.26 -32.36
CA VAL A 755 -4.85 -6.68 -32.29
C VAL A 755 -5.35 -6.59 -30.86
N PRO A 756 -6.49 -5.90 -30.59
CA PRO A 756 -7.05 -5.84 -29.24
C PRO A 756 -7.54 -7.22 -28.80
N GLN A 757 -7.12 -7.66 -27.62
CA GLN A 757 -7.40 -9.00 -27.09
C GLN A 757 -8.27 -8.95 -25.85
N ILE A 758 -7.97 -8.02 -24.92
CA ILE A 758 -8.54 -8.02 -23.56
C ILE A 758 -8.96 -6.60 -23.19
N LEU A 759 -10.14 -6.47 -22.62
CA LEU A 759 -10.61 -5.30 -21.89
C LEU A 759 -10.62 -5.67 -20.40
N LEU A 760 -9.71 -5.09 -19.61
CA LEU A 760 -9.62 -5.32 -18.18
C LEU A 760 -10.77 -4.64 -17.44
N THR A 761 -11.40 -5.34 -16.50
CA THR A 761 -12.46 -4.83 -15.63
C THR A 761 -12.04 -4.84 -14.16
N GLU A 762 -12.86 -4.30 -13.27
CA GLU A 762 -12.58 -4.28 -11.82
C GLU A 762 -12.52 -5.69 -11.20
N VAL A 763 -13.22 -6.67 -11.79
CA VAL A 763 -13.38 -8.02 -11.23
C VAL A 763 -12.82 -9.14 -12.12
N GLY A 764 -12.24 -8.78 -13.27
CA GLY A 764 -11.73 -9.75 -14.23
C GLY A 764 -11.41 -9.09 -15.56
N TYR A 765 -11.96 -9.62 -16.64
CA TYR A 765 -11.76 -9.06 -17.98
C TYR A 765 -12.87 -9.48 -18.95
N VAL A 766 -12.96 -8.76 -20.06
CA VAL A 766 -13.71 -9.18 -21.25
C VAL A 766 -12.72 -9.63 -22.32
N SER A 767 -12.90 -10.81 -22.85
CA SER A 767 -12.19 -11.27 -24.05
C SER A 767 -12.77 -10.55 -25.27
N LEU A 768 -11.97 -9.74 -25.96
CA LEU A 768 -12.42 -8.97 -27.13
C LEU A 768 -12.52 -9.83 -28.42
N THR A 769 -12.09 -11.10 -28.34
CA THR A 769 -12.18 -12.04 -29.46
C THR A 769 -13.53 -12.71 -29.57
N ASP A 770 -14.20 -12.97 -28.47
CA ASP A 770 -15.51 -13.65 -28.39
C ASP A 770 -16.57 -12.87 -27.61
N GLY A 771 -16.16 -11.79 -26.90
CA GLY A 771 -17.06 -10.93 -26.18
C GLY A 771 -17.43 -11.43 -24.77
N GLN A 772 -16.84 -12.54 -24.30
CA GLN A 772 -17.19 -13.17 -23.02
C GLN A 772 -16.52 -12.49 -21.83
N TYR A 773 -17.23 -12.44 -20.69
CA TYR A 773 -16.70 -11.98 -19.42
C TYR A 773 -16.05 -13.13 -18.67
N HIS A 774 -14.93 -12.82 -18.04
CA HIS A 774 -14.18 -13.72 -17.17
C HIS A 774 -13.99 -13.07 -15.80
N TYR A 775 -14.21 -13.84 -14.73
CA TYR A 775 -14.20 -13.34 -13.37
C TYR A 775 -13.11 -14.02 -12.55
N ASN A 776 -12.41 -13.23 -11.73
CA ASN A 776 -11.33 -13.66 -10.87
C ASN A 776 -11.84 -13.82 -9.43
N LEU A 777 -11.91 -15.06 -8.94
CA LEU A 777 -12.18 -15.34 -7.54
C LEU A 777 -10.88 -15.35 -6.76
N LYS A 778 -10.78 -14.46 -5.76
CA LYS A 778 -9.53 -14.13 -5.07
C LYS A 778 -9.50 -14.66 -3.65
N ASP A 779 -8.30 -14.95 -3.14
CA ASP A 779 -8.06 -15.24 -1.74
C ASP A 779 -7.92 -13.95 -0.90
N HIS A 780 -7.65 -14.11 0.40
CA HIS A 780 -7.49 -13.02 1.37
C HIS A 780 -6.32 -12.05 1.07
N GLN A 781 -5.37 -12.46 0.23
CA GLN A 781 -4.24 -11.64 -0.23
C GLN A 781 -4.48 -11.01 -1.61
N GLY A 782 -5.64 -11.31 -2.25
CA GLY A 782 -5.96 -10.84 -3.58
C GLY A 782 -5.37 -11.69 -4.72
N ASN A 783 -4.81 -12.87 -4.43
CA ASN A 783 -4.33 -13.78 -5.46
C ASN A 783 -5.52 -14.43 -6.19
N ASN A 784 -5.43 -14.55 -7.51
CA ASN A 784 -6.43 -15.25 -8.32
C ASN A 784 -6.37 -16.74 -8.05
N ARG A 785 -7.38 -17.28 -7.36
CA ARG A 785 -7.49 -18.71 -7.01
C ARG A 785 -8.24 -19.49 -8.06
N VAL A 786 -9.30 -18.92 -8.59
CA VAL A 786 -10.13 -19.53 -9.64
C VAL A 786 -10.50 -18.45 -10.65
N VAL A 787 -10.39 -18.76 -11.93
CA VAL A 787 -10.94 -17.96 -13.02
C VAL A 787 -12.14 -18.69 -13.56
N VAL A 788 -13.24 -17.98 -13.75
CA VAL A 788 -14.52 -18.53 -14.24
C VAL A 788 -15.05 -17.64 -15.36
N ASP A 789 -15.75 -18.27 -16.32
CA ASP A 789 -16.46 -17.56 -17.36
C ASP A 789 -17.90 -17.17 -16.95
N GLU A 790 -18.63 -16.48 -17.81
CA GLU A 790 -20.03 -16.06 -17.59
C GLU A 790 -21.03 -17.23 -17.58
N GLU A 791 -20.66 -18.42 -18.07
CA GLU A 791 -21.50 -19.64 -18.08
C GLU A 791 -21.32 -20.49 -16.82
N GLY A 792 -20.35 -20.18 -15.96
CA GLY A 792 -20.05 -20.89 -14.73
C GLY A 792 -19.00 -21.99 -14.89
N ALA A 793 -18.33 -22.10 -16.04
CA ALA A 793 -17.24 -23.04 -16.19
C ALA A 793 -15.96 -22.51 -15.48
N VAL A 794 -15.22 -23.41 -14.90
CA VAL A 794 -13.92 -23.12 -14.29
C VAL A 794 -12.85 -23.24 -15.36
N GLU A 795 -12.16 -22.17 -15.67
CA GLU A 795 -11.10 -22.12 -16.66
C GLU A 795 -9.73 -22.36 -16.06
N GLU A 796 -9.47 -21.78 -14.90
CA GLU A 796 -8.16 -21.87 -14.24
C GLU A 796 -8.34 -22.05 -12.72
N VAL A 797 -7.48 -22.91 -12.12
CA VAL A 797 -7.38 -23.10 -10.68
C VAL A 797 -5.92 -22.95 -10.29
N ASN A 798 -5.65 -22.05 -9.35
CA ASN A 798 -4.32 -21.76 -8.84
C ASN A 798 -4.21 -22.07 -7.35
N ASP A 799 -3.35 -23.02 -7.00
CA ASP A 799 -2.94 -23.27 -5.63
C ASP A 799 -1.50 -22.81 -5.43
N TYR A 800 -1.26 -22.12 -4.32
CA TYR A 800 0.03 -21.47 -4.06
C TYR A 800 0.72 -22.02 -2.83
N TYR A 801 2.06 -22.12 -2.91
CA TYR A 801 2.90 -22.25 -1.74
C TYR A 801 2.75 -21.02 -0.83
N ALA A 802 3.20 -21.13 0.41
CA ALA A 802 3.11 -20.07 1.41
C ALA A 802 3.81 -18.76 0.97
N PHE A 803 4.90 -18.84 0.22
CA PHE A 803 5.60 -17.71 -0.38
C PHE A 803 5.14 -17.36 -1.80
N GLY A 804 3.98 -17.87 -2.26
CA GLY A 804 3.31 -17.45 -3.50
C GLY A 804 3.72 -18.19 -4.77
N GLY A 805 4.59 -19.20 -4.71
CA GLY A 805 4.86 -20.07 -5.85
C GLY A 805 3.67 -20.95 -6.21
N LEU A 806 3.42 -21.25 -7.49
CA LEU A 806 2.36 -22.16 -7.93
C LEU A 806 2.72 -23.61 -7.58
N MET A 807 1.82 -24.35 -6.91
CA MET A 807 2.04 -25.76 -6.54
C MET A 807 2.11 -26.69 -7.75
N GLN A 808 1.28 -26.44 -8.77
CA GLN A 808 1.21 -27.25 -9.98
C GLN A 808 0.93 -26.35 -11.19
N GLN A 809 1.56 -26.66 -12.33
CA GLN A 809 1.12 -26.13 -13.61
C GLN A 809 0.06 -27.08 -14.18
N VAL A 810 -1.10 -26.57 -14.56
CA VAL A 810 -2.11 -27.39 -15.27
C VAL A 810 -1.65 -27.55 -16.73
N PRO A 811 -1.35 -28.78 -17.19
CA PRO A 811 -0.99 -28.99 -18.59
C PRO A 811 -2.22 -28.79 -19.48
N GLY A 812 -2.10 -28.00 -20.54
CA GLY A 812 -2.97 -28.14 -21.70
C GLY A 812 -3.94 -27.05 -22.10
N ARG A 813 -3.91 -25.88 -21.48
CA ARG A 813 -4.42 -24.64 -22.11
C ARG A 813 -3.28 -23.64 -22.24
N ALA A 814 -3.16 -23.03 -23.42
CA ALA A 814 -2.40 -21.79 -23.55
C ALA A 814 -2.83 -20.92 -22.38
N SER A 815 -1.90 -20.68 -21.45
CA SER A 815 -2.16 -19.85 -20.30
C SER A 815 -2.89 -18.61 -20.78
N SER A 816 -4.02 -18.29 -20.17
CA SER A 816 -4.74 -17.06 -20.51
C SER A 816 -3.74 -15.90 -20.52
N LEU A 817 -3.88 -14.96 -21.43
CA LEU A 817 -3.00 -13.78 -21.51
C LEU A 817 -2.83 -13.11 -20.14
N ILE A 818 -3.84 -13.22 -19.25
CA ILE A 818 -3.79 -12.75 -17.87
C ILE A 818 -2.94 -13.65 -16.98
N SER A 819 -2.97 -14.97 -17.17
CA SER A 819 -2.03 -15.87 -16.49
C SER A 819 -0.59 -15.58 -16.94
N ILE A 820 -0.38 -15.23 -18.21
CA ILE A 820 0.90 -14.70 -18.72
C ILE A 820 1.18 -13.30 -18.13
N MET A 821 0.18 -12.44 -17.97
CA MET A 821 0.31 -11.12 -17.34
C MET A 821 0.53 -11.22 -15.84
N ALA A 822 -0.25 -12.01 -15.11
CA ALA A 822 -0.05 -12.31 -13.71
C ALA A 822 1.29 -13.04 -13.50
N ARG A 823 1.64 -13.99 -14.37
CA ARG A 823 2.97 -14.60 -14.38
C ARG A 823 4.06 -13.61 -14.77
N SER A 824 3.83 -12.65 -15.66
CA SER A 824 4.77 -11.58 -15.94
C SER A 824 4.93 -10.62 -14.76
N TRP A 825 3.93 -10.49 -13.89
CA TRP A 825 4.00 -9.80 -12.61
C TRP A 825 4.65 -10.67 -11.54
N ILE A 826 4.27 -11.94 -11.40
CA ILE A 826 4.80 -12.89 -10.41
C ILE A 826 6.18 -13.43 -10.82
N VAL A 827 6.43 -13.69 -12.10
CA VAL A 827 7.74 -14.07 -12.63
C VAL A 827 8.70 -12.89 -12.73
N LYS A 828 8.19 -11.64 -12.69
CA LYS A 828 9.06 -10.45 -12.62
C LYS A 828 9.68 -10.21 -11.28
N VAL A 829 8.99 -10.58 -10.22
CA VAL A 829 9.59 -10.67 -8.91
C VAL A 829 10.14 -12.10 -8.83
N GLY A 830 11.21 -12.35 -9.54
CA GLY A 830 11.96 -13.58 -9.30
C GLY A 830 12.22 -13.70 -7.81
N TRP A 831 12.35 -14.90 -7.30
CA TRP A 831 12.54 -15.23 -5.89
C TRP A 831 13.41 -14.23 -5.11
N ALA A 832 14.46 -13.70 -5.70
CA ALA A 832 15.28 -12.63 -5.15
C ALA A 832 14.56 -11.27 -5.05
N GLY A 833 13.66 -10.92 -5.94
CA GLY A 833 12.88 -9.69 -5.89
C GLY A 833 11.80 -9.69 -4.80
N MET A 834 11.15 -10.85 -4.56
CA MET A 834 10.15 -10.98 -3.51
C MET A 834 10.76 -10.87 -2.10
N ILE A 835 12.00 -11.34 -1.93
CA ILE A 835 12.77 -11.21 -0.70
C ILE A 835 13.25 -9.76 -0.50
N MET A 836 13.64 -9.06 -1.58
CA MET A 836 14.10 -7.67 -1.51
C MET A 836 12.97 -6.65 -1.32
N GLU A 837 11.82 -6.81 -1.97
CA GLU A 837 10.70 -5.86 -1.78
C GLU A 837 10.12 -5.91 -0.37
N ARG A 838 10.06 -7.07 0.28
CA ARG A 838 9.62 -7.16 1.68
C ARG A 838 10.67 -6.62 2.67
N GLY A 839 11.94 -6.70 2.36
CA GLY A 839 13.01 -6.10 3.18
C GLY A 839 13.03 -4.57 3.12
N CYS A 840 12.62 -3.96 2.00
CA CYS A 840 12.51 -2.50 1.85
C CYS A 840 11.18 -1.92 2.34
N MET A 841 10.08 -2.69 2.42
CA MET A 841 8.76 -2.19 2.86
C MET A 841 8.60 -2.07 4.37
N MET A 842 9.54 -2.55 5.18
CA MET A 842 9.44 -2.44 6.65
C MET A 842 10.08 -1.17 7.24
N LEU A 843 10.43 -0.18 6.41
CA LEU A 843 11.02 1.08 6.87
C LEU A 843 10.34 2.31 6.25
N HIS A 844 9.00 2.34 6.29
CA HIS A 844 8.24 3.60 6.15
C HIS A 844 7.35 3.83 7.34
#